data_4a02bad62862c93ffec9be03a509dca6
#
_entry.id   4a02bad62862c93ffec9be03a509dca6
#
_cell.length_a   1.000
_cell.length_b   1.000
_cell.length_c   1.000
_cell.angle_alpha   90.00
_cell.angle_beta   90.00
_cell.angle_gamma   90.00
#
_symmetry.space_group_name_H-M   'P 1'
#
loop_
_entity.id
_entity.type
_entity.pdbx_description
1 polymer ?
#
loop_
_entity_poly.entity_id
_entity_poly.type
_entity_poly.pdbx_seq_one_letter_code
_entity_poly.pdbx_strand_id
1 'polypeptide(L)'
;MAQNDDENVVILEEAEPSDKAPRPEEQEGSESDELVSLDELEPVVPEQPADAQEDAKKSKKKLFIIGGAAGAFVIILAIVLFFVFRGEKKPPIDEKQIVKDIEEHYESQKFGSSKIDDMIAKANLLYEKGNKFEALKIYENIAVYNQSLSNYNLGVSQMRQGKFEDALKSFKKAIDNNENVAVSAINAAVSSLELKNEQNFNYYINLASSFLYKEADSPLYNYYYALINYYKGQYVEALAALSHAENDYYKDRYDYLAAKILSFIGDDAEAIKKLEAQKEFDADLALGMLYARLGQYEKARNRLNLALNKGGDSNKINSMIAIINLKDGNFEAATNEIKAVFHEDPLFLNANFPIKTILKPELFDVNLAQAHFRNDLFFDKTKRYETLFYFAPYKVFDPTQTINYIRKGGVSLFLDDASAAGNYLNASGALSKVNLELSSAIANALNYKLKQANAQFASLISLYPEHSVLHYDLALSYAQLGNFSMAAKHFIMSYHLDPTNHLAGVLGAIANDINAVDNTKLLQEISENLDHDASSKDAPVSQALMALIANNSGALMRWLEEEKEESALNLAFDAIIAKMTDKGEEFAKKTQILKAKLPEDIVANILDFIANYKDESIKKYVEQIQIYFHDKRLNDAAFYHGANIIKEQYIKLLQISGLLNYEREKIKALLKQGANNADLLQTLAYIDIFTNDFEESYQIYNRIIDEFKINDAGTLFLAAVAAIGSNHPQNATALLELSKLTDPNAMESRVALGHLYQEIDNIEAATIQYGLIKDPNFKSKFVDFMIDYEKLKK
;
A
#
# COMPACT_ATOMS: atom_id res chain seq x y z
N MET A 1 -8.30 30.36 -3.82
CA MET A 1 -8.54 30.44 -2.37
C MET A 1 -8.31 29.05 -1.86
N ALA A 2 -7.10 28.78 -1.44
CA ALA A 2 -6.74 27.48 -0.87
C ALA A 2 -7.32 27.45 0.55
N GLN A 3 -8.39 26.73 0.71
CA GLN A 3 -8.91 26.35 2.01
C GLN A 3 -8.14 25.11 2.46
N ASN A 4 -7.50 25.24 3.52
CA ASN A 4 -6.66 24.41 4.30
C ASN A 4 -7.10 22.96 4.45
N ASP A 5 -6.36 22.09 3.81
CA ASP A 5 -6.59 20.66 3.83
C ASP A 5 -5.42 19.88 4.46
N ASP A 6 -4.63 20.59 5.30
CA ASP A 6 -3.41 20.06 5.91
C ASP A 6 -3.65 18.87 6.87
N GLU A 7 -4.84 18.73 7.43
CA GLU A 7 -5.17 17.58 8.30
C GLU A 7 -5.02 16.23 7.59
N ASN A 8 -5.21 16.22 6.27
CA ASN A 8 -5.25 14.98 5.52
C ASN A 8 -3.88 14.46 5.12
N VAL A 9 -2.92 15.38 5.01
CA VAL A 9 -1.57 15.06 4.57
C VAL A 9 -0.77 14.44 5.71
N VAL A 10 -0.94 14.94 6.93
CA VAL A 10 -0.29 14.42 8.15
C VAL A 10 -0.62 12.94 8.40
N ILE A 11 -1.79 12.50 7.94
CA ILE A 11 -2.31 11.17 8.26
C ILE A 11 -1.70 10.06 7.40
N LEU A 12 -1.14 10.40 6.23
CA LEU A 12 -0.49 9.43 5.36
C LEU A 12 1.02 9.26 5.63
N GLU A 13 1.58 10.07 6.52
CA GLU A 13 2.97 9.94 6.94
C GLU A 13 3.15 8.88 8.01
N GLU A 14 4.09 7.95 7.79
CA GLU A 14 4.60 7.14 8.90
C GLU A 14 5.39 8.08 9.82
N ALA A 15 4.89 8.28 11.03
CA ALA A 15 5.52 9.17 11.99
C ALA A 15 6.91 8.64 12.34
N GLU A 16 7.95 9.29 11.83
CA GLU A 16 9.22 9.23 12.56
C GLU A 16 8.98 9.80 13.95
N PRO A 17 9.51 9.18 15.02
CA PRO A 17 9.42 9.74 16.35
C PRO A 17 10.23 11.04 16.36
N SER A 18 9.59 12.17 16.07
CA SER A 18 10.22 13.46 16.22
C SER A 18 10.27 13.78 17.70
N ASP A 19 11.48 13.90 18.24
CA ASP A 19 11.78 14.35 19.61
C ASP A 19 11.35 15.80 19.88
N LYS A 20 10.53 16.41 19.00
CA LYS A 20 10.04 17.77 19.18
C LYS A 20 8.56 17.82 18.90
N ALA A 21 7.78 17.98 19.95
CA ALA A 21 6.41 18.44 19.81
C ALA A 21 6.38 19.71 18.93
N PRO A 22 5.50 19.80 17.94
CA PRO A 22 5.41 20.99 17.11
C PRO A 22 5.07 22.18 18.01
N ARG A 23 5.80 23.27 17.84
CA ARG A 23 5.47 24.54 18.50
C ARG A 23 4.22 25.12 17.85
N PRO A 24 3.41 25.89 18.58
CA PRO A 24 2.21 26.52 18.04
C PRO A 24 2.45 27.41 16.81
N GLU A 25 3.70 27.74 16.53
CA GLU A 25 4.10 28.58 15.40
C GLU A 25 4.13 27.84 14.04
N GLU A 26 4.06 26.49 14.03
CA GLU A 26 4.12 25.67 12.82
C GLU A 26 2.72 25.26 12.31
N GLN A 27 1.65 25.68 12.97
CA GLN A 27 0.28 25.40 12.58
C GLN A 27 -0.33 26.58 11.84
N GLU A 28 0.17 26.89 10.65
CA GLU A 28 -0.58 27.75 9.73
C GLU A 28 -1.69 26.92 9.09
N GLY A 29 -2.86 27.12 9.66
CA GLY A 29 -4.11 27.03 8.93
C GLY A 29 -4.66 25.66 8.62
N SER A 30 -5.40 25.05 9.50
CA SER A 30 -6.43 24.09 9.12
C SER A 30 -7.58 23.98 10.11
N GLU A 31 -7.80 24.99 10.90
CA GLU A 31 -8.77 24.91 11.99
C GLU A 31 -10.13 25.56 11.66
N SER A 32 -10.43 25.77 10.38
CA SER A 32 -11.68 26.43 10.01
C SER A 32 -12.93 25.62 10.31
N ASP A 33 -12.81 24.28 10.37
CA ASP A 33 -14.01 23.43 10.50
C ASP A 33 -14.38 23.08 11.94
N GLU A 34 -13.50 23.42 12.91
CA GLU A 34 -13.73 23.07 14.29
C GLU A 34 -13.68 24.23 15.25
N LEU A 35 -14.10 25.36 14.74
CA LEU A 35 -14.46 26.41 15.64
C LEU A 35 -15.55 25.88 16.55
N VAL A 36 -15.14 25.49 17.74
CA VAL A 36 -16.09 25.21 18.78
C VAL A 36 -16.85 26.49 19.00
N SER A 37 -17.95 26.62 18.32
CA SER A 37 -18.86 27.70 18.64
C SER A 37 -19.27 27.46 20.07
N LEU A 38 -19.17 28.47 20.89
CA LEU A 38 -19.52 28.37 22.30
C LEU A 38 -21.04 28.23 22.53
N ASP A 39 -21.85 28.35 21.51
CA ASP A 39 -23.23 27.85 21.52
C ASP A 39 -23.32 26.34 21.75
N GLU A 40 -22.29 25.62 21.29
CA GLU A 40 -22.16 24.20 21.61
C GLU A 40 -21.69 23.97 23.03
N LEU A 41 -21.19 24.99 23.69
CA LEU A 41 -20.68 24.91 25.07
C LEU A 41 -21.71 25.34 26.12
N GLU A 42 -22.81 25.94 25.72
CA GLU A 42 -23.95 26.17 26.61
C GLU A 42 -24.90 24.95 26.61
N PRO A 43 -25.55 24.62 27.73
CA PRO A 43 -26.47 23.50 27.82
C PRO A 43 -27.71 23.79 26.96
N VAL A 44 -27.61 23.47 25.66
CA VAL A 44 -28.74 23.46 24.77
C VAL A 44 -29.38 22.07 24.82
N VAL A 45 -30.65 22.02 25.03
CA VAL A 45 -31.51 20.84 24.90
C VAL A 45 -31.25 20.18 23.55
N PRO A 46 -31.12 18.85 23.44
CA PRO A 46 -30.73 18.17 22.23
C PRO A 46 -31.67 18.53 21.07
N GLU A 47 -31.09 19.10 20.01
CA GLU A 47 -31.78 19.22 18.72
C GLU A 47 -31.89 17.80 18.13
N GLN A 48 -33.12 17.38 17.84
CA GLN A 48 -33.33 16.25 16.96
C GLN A 48 -32.80 16.58 15.56
N PRO A 49 -32.20 15.61 14.85
CA PRO A 49 -31.61 15.86 13.54
C PRO A 49 -32.67 16.40 12.58
N ALA A 50 -32.43 17.57 12.06
CA ALA A 50 -33.24 18.14 10.98
C ALA A 50 -33.02 17.30 9.71
N ASP A 51 -34.06 16.67 9.22
CA ASP A 51 -34.12 15.95 7.97
C ASP A 51 -33.58 16.81 6.80
N ALA A 52 -32.55 16.29 6.15
CA ALA A 52 -32.10 16.80 4.87
C ALA A 52 -33.17 16.58 3.79
N GLN A 53 -33.97 17.58 3.53
CA GLN A 53 -34.78 17.71 2.33
C GLN A 53 -34.67 19.11 1.78
N GLU A 54 -33.83 19.25 0.77
CA GLU A 54 -34.09 20.10 -0.40
C GLU A 54 -32.86 20.04 -1.30
N ASP A 55 -33.01 19.34 -2.44
CA ASP A 55 -32.75 19.86 -3.76
C ASP A 55 -32.72 18.71 -4.80
N ALA A 56 -33.91 18.24 -5.12
CA ALA A 56 -34.10 17.45 -6.33
C ALA A 56 -35.05 18.19 -7.28
N LYS A 57 -34.52 19.15 -8.01
CA LYS A 57 -35.15 19.67 -9.21
C LYS A 57 -34.12 20.07 -10.25
N LYS A 58 -33.82 19.16 -11.16
CA LYS A 58 -33.73 19.35 -12.61
C LYS A 58 -32.91 18.24 -13.28
N SER A 59 -33.56 17.24 -13.80
CA SER A 59 -33.25 16.72 -15.13
C SER A 59 -34.39 15.80 -15.60
N LYS A 60 -35.30 16.33 -16.37
CA LYS A 60 -36.17 15.54 -17.25
C LYS A 60 -35.57 15.56 -18.62
N LYS A 61 -35.17 14.40 -19.15
CA LYS A 61 -35.58 13.98 -20.54
C LYS A 61 -34.98 12.64 -20.94
N LYS A 62 -35.86 11.79 -21.39
CA LYS A 62 -35.76 10.68 -22.31
C LYS A 62 -35.40 9.29 -21.71
N LEU A 63 -36.43 8.50 -21.54
CA LEU A 63 -36.42 7.11 -22.00
C LEU A 63 -37.83 6.72 -22.44
N PHE A 64 -37.94 6.30 -23.68
CA PHE A 64 -39.10 5.67 -24.24
C PHE A 64 -38.75 4.22 -24.60
N ILE A 65 -39.67 3.31 -24.21
CA ILE A 65 -40.00 2.00 -24.81
C ILE A 65 -39.06 0.80 -24.49
N ILE A 66 -39.56 -0.15 -23.73
CA ILE A 66 -39.82 -1.54 -24.14
C ILE A 66 -40.87 -2.10 -23.18
N GLY A 67 -41.95 -2.58 -23.74
CA GLY A 67 -43.12 -2.98 -23.01
C GLY A 67 -43.24 -4.46 -22.67
N GLY A 68 -44.15 -4.72 -21.71
CA GLY A 68 -44.96 -5.92 -21.69
C GLY A 68 -44.36 -7.13 -20.97
N ALA A 69 -44.44 -7.16 -19.67
CA ALA A 69 -44.60 -8.28 -18.72
C ALA A 69 -44.32 -7.93 -17.26
N ALA A 70 -44.03 -6.67 -16.97
CA ALA A 70 -43.77 -6.18 -15.64
C ALA A 70 -44.94 -5.45 -14.97
N GLY A 71 -46.11 -5.46 -15.57
CA GLY A 71 -47.25 -4.67 -15.14
C GLY A 71 -47.82 -5.01 -13.74
N ALA A 72 -47.73 -6.27 -13.33
CA ALA A 72 -48.27 -6.68 -12.02
C ALA A 72 -47.26 -6.39 -10.87
N PHE A 73 -45.94 -6.54 -11.14
CA PHE A 73 -44.90 -6.27 -10.14
C PHE A 73 -44.72 -4.77 -9.91
N VAL A 74 -44.86 -3.95 -10.95
CA VAL A 74 -44.80 -2.49 -10.87
C VAL A 74 -46.00 -1.93 -10.11
N ILE A 75 -47.18 -2.53 -10.24
CA ILE A 75 -48.37 -2.07 -9.48
C ILE A 75 -48.22 -2.41 -8.00
N ILE A 76 -47.71 -3.56 -7.62
CA ILE A 76 -47.46 -3.93 -6.24
C ILE A 76 -46.33 -3.08 -5.67
N LEU A 77 -45.24 -2.82 -6.41
CA LEU A 77 -44.20 -1.92 -5.99
C LEU A 77 -44.67 -0.46 -5.87
N ALA A 78 -45.53 -0.02 -6.77
CA ALA A 78 -46.13 1.31 -6.72
C ALA A 78 -47.10 1.46 -5.54
N ILE A 79 -47.84 0.42 -5.17
CA ILE A 79 -48.72 0.40 -3.98
C ILE A 79 -47.87 0.39 -2.70
N VAL A 80 -46.79 -0.40 -2.63
CA VAL A 80 -45.85 -0.39 -1.48
C VAL A 80 -45.12 0.95 -1.39
N LEU A 81 -44.62 1.49 -2.48
CA LEU A 81 -44.04 2.83 -2.53
C LEU A 81 -45.07 3.92 -2.16
N PHE A 82 -46.33 3.78 -2.61
CA PHE A 82 -47.37 4.70 -2.25
C PHE A 82 -47.71 4.68 -0.74
N PHE A 83 -47.64 3.52 -0.10
CA PHE A 83 -47.82 3.42 1.36
C PHE A 83 -46.56 3.80 2.16
N VAL A 84 -45.34 3.56 1.61
CA VAL A 84 -44.08 3.98 2.23
C VAL A 84 -43.87 5.49 2.09
N PHE A 85 -44.30 6.10 0.96
CA PHE A 85 -44.20 7.55 0.76
C PHE A 85 -45.45 8.33 1.19
N ARG A 86 -46.46 7.67 1.80
CA ARG A 86 -47.57 8.30 2.47
C ARG A 86 -47.23 8.57 3.96
N GLY A 87 -45.98 8.84 4.26
CA GLY A 87 -45.62 9.60 5.44
C GLY A 87 -46.27 10.96 5.32
N GLU A 88 -46.98 11.37 6.35
CA GLU A 88 -47.68 12.62 6.45
C GLU A 88 -46.80 13.75 5.87
N LYS A 89 -47.25 14.37 4.79
CA LYS A 89 -46.69 15.67 4.38
C LYS A 89 -46.98 16.60 5.54
N LYS A 90 -45.97 16.84 6.38
CA LYS A 90 -45.99 18.01 7.23
C LYS A 90 -46.22 19.19 6.30
N PRO A 91 -47.22 20.04 6.57
CA PRO A 91 -47.45 21.22 5.76
C PRO A 91 -46.17 22.02 5.68
N PRO A 92 -45.89 22.74 4.57
CA PRO A 92 -44.76 23.62 4.49
C PRO A 92 -44.76 24.52 5.71
N ILE A 93 -43.64 24.57 6.40
CA ILE A 93 -43.46 25.34 7.61
C ILE A 93 -43.71 26.82 7.17
N ASP A 94 -44.86 27.35 7.57
CA ASP A 94 -45.14 28.79 7.37
C ASP A 94 -44.40 29.53 8.49
N GLU A 95 -43.22 30.07 8.14
CA GLU A 95 -42.36 30.82 9.07
C GLU A 95 -43.15 31.92 9.81
N LYS A 96 -44.17 32.51 9.13
CA LYS A 96 -45.04 33.50 9.76
C LYS A 96 -45.99 32.89 10.80
N GLN A 97 -46.42 31.63 10.58
CA GLN A 97 -47.23 30.88 11.53
C GLN A 97 -46.41 30.47 12.76
N ILE A 98 -45.19 30.03 12.59
CA ILE A 98 -44.31 29.72 13.70
C ILE A 98 -43.99 30.96 14.55
N VAL A 99 -43.66 32.04 13.91
CA VAL A 99 -43.43 33.30 14.63
C VAL A 99 -44.69 33.73 15.39
N LYS A 100 -45.88 33.59 14.79
CA LYS A 100 -47.15 33.90 15.45
C LYS A 100 -47.49 32.96 16.61
N ASP A 101 -47.32 31.66 16.43
CA ASP A 101 -47.51 30.66 17.48
C ASP A 101 -46.54 30.85 18.66
N ILE A 102 -45.31 31.26 18.37
CA ILE A 102 -44.30 31.63 19.36
C ILE A 102 -44.71 32.92 20.08
N GLU A 103 -45.23 33.91 19.38
CA GLU A 103 -45.72 35.15 19.97
C GLU A 103 -46.91 34.89 20.89
N GLU A 104 -47.87 34.05 20.45
CA GLU A 104 -49.04 33.65 21.24
C GLU A 104 -48.64 32.81 22.48
N HIS A 105 -47.68 31.93 22.34
CA HIS A 105 -47.18 31.12 23.46
C HIS A 105 -46.44 31.98 24.49
N TYR A 106 -45.67 32.96 24.04
CA TYR A 106 -44.99 33.95 24.88
C TYR A 106 -45.90 34.90 25.61
N GLU A 107 -46.98 35.34 24.99
CA GLU A 107 -47.97 36.18 25.64
C GLU A 107 -48.76 35.45 26.75
N SER A 108 -48.83 34.10 26.62
CA SER A 108 -49.50 33.26 27.62
C SER A 108 -48.68 32.95 28.88
N GLN A 109 -47.34 33.17 28.85
CA GLN A 109 -46.42 32.86 29.96
C GLN A 109 -45.93 34.09 30.75
N LYS A 110 -46.61 35.22 30.68
CA LYS A 110 -46.21 36.41 31.44
C LYS A 110 -46.37 36.24 32.93
N PHE A 111 -45.30 35.79 33.58
CA PHE A 111 -45.07 36.00 35.01
C PHE A 111 -43.65 36.58 35.20
N GLY A 112 -43.54 37.91 35.26
CA GLY A 112 -42.49 38.60 35.98
C GLY A 112 -41.09 38.67 35.39
N SER A 113 -40.87 38.28 34.12
CA SER A 113 -39.55 38.42 33.47
C SER A 113 -39.36 39.84 32.89
N SER A 114 -38.11 40.29 32.80
CA SER A 114 -37.80 41.56 32.14
C SER A 114 -38.05 41.44 30.62
N LYS A 115 -38.36 42.52 29.95
CA LYS A 115 -38.58 42.58 28.49
C LYS A 115 -37.37 42.02 27.72
N ILE A 116 -36.18 42.07 28.30
CA ILE A 116 -34.93 41.58 27.74
C ILE A 116 -34.86 40.04 27.85
N ASP A 117 -35.21 39.45 29.01
CA ASP A 117 -35.27 38.02 29.23
C ASP A 117 -36.27 37.37 28.24
N ASP A 118 -37.41 38.03 27.98
CA ASP A 118 -38.39 37.56 27.00
C ASP A 118 -37.80 37.59 25.56
N MET A 119 -37.07 38.61 25.23
CA MET A 119 -36.40 38.70 23.90
C MET A 119 -35.26 37.67 23.75
N ILE A 120 -34.48 37.44 24.78
CA ILE A 120 -33.40 36.39 24.80
C ILE A 120 -34.03 35.02 24.60
N ALA A 121 -35.04 34.68 25.39
CA ALA A 121 -35.69 33.39 25.28
C ALA A 121 -36.36 33.16 23.91
N LYS A 122 -36.93 34.24 23.30
CA LYS A 122 -37.47 34.21 21.94
C LYS A 122 -36.37 34.00 20.90
N ALA A 123 -35.23 34.66 21.06
CA ALA A 123 -34.08 34.50 20.14
C ALA A 123 -33.49 33.07 20.22
N ASN A 124 -33.31 32.54 21.43
CA ASN A 124 -32.85 31.17 21.64
C ASN A 124 -33.81 30.16 21.02
N LEU A 125 -35.11 30.29 21.22
CA LEU A 125 -36.12 29.42 20.65
C LEU A 125 -36.15 29.45 19.10
N LEU A 126 -36.01 30.65 18.50
CA LEU A 126 -35.88 30.80 17.03
C LEU A 126 -34.61 30.15 16.50
N TYR A 127 -33.52 30.25 17.23
CA TYR A 127 -32.27 29.67 16.89
C TYR A 127 -32.32 28.10 16.91
N GLU A 128 -32.89 27.55 17.99
CA GLU A 128 -33.11 26.09 18.16
C GLU A 128 -34.04 25.52 17.08
N LYS A 129 -35.03 26.31 16.62
CA LYS A 129 -35.92 25.90 15.52
C LYS A 129 -35.36 26.11 14.14
N GLY A 130 -34.09 26.51 14.00
CA GLY A 130 -33.36 26.64 12.73
C GLY A 130 -33.57 28.00 12.04
N ASN A 131 -34.33 28.94 12.63
CA ASN A 131 -34.48 30.30 12.08
C ASN A 131 -33.39 31.24 12.58
N LYS A 132 -32.14 30.91 12.15
CA LYS A 132 -30.91 31.58 12.62
C LYS A 132 -30.86 33.08 12.24
N PHE A 133 -31.44 33.44 11.10
CA PHE A 133 -31.41 34.83 10.63
C PHE A 133 -32.28 35.76 11.53
N GLU A 134 -33.46 35.34 11.90
CA GLU A 134 -34.31 36.13 12.80
C GLU A 134 -33.81 36.10 14.25
N ALA A 135 -33.28 35.02 14.71
CA ALA A 135 -32.59 34.96 16.00
C ALA A 135 -31.46 36.00 16.07
N LEU A 136 -30.58 36.02 15.04
CA LEU A 136 -29.50 36.99 14.96
C LEU A 136 -30.00 38.43 15.04
N LYS A 137 -31.06 38.75 14.31
CA LYS A 137 -31.65 40.07 14.30
C LYS A 137 -32.20 40.47 15.68
N ILE A 138 -32.76 39.53 16.43
CA ILE A 138 -33.21 39.78 17.81
C ILE A 138 -32.03 40.00 18.73
N TYR A 139 -30.97 39.18 18.63
CA TYR A 139 -29.73 39.37 19.37
C TYR A 139 -29.07 40.73 19.08
N GLU A 140 -29.05 41.19 17.83
CA GLU A 140 -28.59 42.52 17.44
C GLU A 140 -29.41 43.61 18.13
N ASN A 141 -30.76 43.47 18.18
CA ASN A 141 -31.63 44.40 18.85
C ASN A 141 -31.41 44.40 20.38
N ILE A 142 -31.22 43.25 20.99
CA ILE A 142 -30.91 43.11 22.42
C ILE A 142 -29.57 43.74 22.75
N ALA A 143 -28.54 43.56 21.86
CA ALA A 143 -27.24 44.17 22.01
C ALA A 143 -27.28 45.72 22.02
N VAL A 144 -28.21 46.28 21.32
CA VAL A 144 -28.47 47.76 21.34
C VAL A 144 -29.12 48.19 22.66
N TYR A 145 -30.01 47.34 23.23
CA TYR A 145 -30.75 47.65 24.46
C TYR A 145 -29.95 47.37 25.74
N ASN A 146 -29.18 46.30 25.76
CA ASN A 146 -28.39 45.94 26.92
C ASN A 146 -27.04 45.39 26.44
N GLN A 147 -26.05 46.23 26.46
CA GLN A 147 -24.72 45.92 25.88
C GLN A 147 -24.02 44.70 26.56
N SER A 148 -24.57 44.18 27.65
CA SER A 148 -23.91 43.15 28.42
C SER A 148 -24.33 41.72 28.10
N LEU A 149 -25.57 41.36 27.87
CA LEU A 149 -26.04 39.95 27.83
C LEU A 149 -26.11 39.33 26.46
N SER A 150 -25.87 40.07 25.38
CA SER A 150 -26.06 39.58 24.01
C SER A 150 -24.80 39.60 23.13
N ASN A 151 -23.74 40.28 23.58
CA ASN A 151 -22.52 40.39 22.77
C ASN A 151 -21.83 39.03 22.59
N TYR A 152 -21.88 38.18 23.63
CA TYR A 152 -21.37 36.81 23.53
C TYR A 152 -22.15 36.00 22.47
N ASN A 153 -23.46 35.88 22.60
CA ASN A 153 -24.29 35.14 21.65
C ASN A 153 -24.26 35.73 20.24
N LEU A 154 -24.13 37.05 20.12
CA LEU A 154 -23.93 37.71 18.83
C LEU A 154 -22.58 37.29 18.21
N GLY A 155 -21.53 37.29 19.00
CA GLY A 155 -20.20 36.83 18.54
C GLY A 155 -20.20 35.40 18.03
N VAL A 156 -20.82 34.49 18.78
CA VAL A 156 -20.97 33.08 18.39
C VAL A 156 -21.74 32.94 17.08
N SER A 157 -22.86 33.66 16.95
CA SER A 157 -23.68 33.64 15.73
C SER A 157 -22.93 34.17 14.49
N GLN A 158 -22.10 35.20 14.69
CA GLN A 158 -21.25 35.79 13.63
C GLN A 158 -20.11 34.81 13.26
N MET A 159 -19.53 34.16 14.22
CA MET A 159 -18.47 33.16 14.02
C MET A 159 -19.00 31.98 13.18
N ARG A 160 -20.16 31.42 13.49
CA ARG A 160 -20.83 30.37 12.69
C ARG A 160 -21.17 30.79 11.25
N GLN A 161 -21.25 32.10 10.98
CA GLN A 161 -21.43 32.64 9.63
C GLN A 161 -20.10 32.95 8.93
N GLY A 162 -18.97 32.61 9.51
CA GLY A 162 -17.65 32.94 8.98
C GLY A 162 -17.28 34.42 9.05
N LYS A 163 -18.02 35.23 9.84
CA LYS A 163 -17.78 36.66 10.00
C LYS A 163 -16.83 36.95 11.19
N PHE A 164 -15.63 36.43 11.08
CA PHE A 164 -14.66 36.41 12.19
C PHE A 164 -14.27 37.81 12.70
N GLU A 165 -14.17 38.82 11.82
CA GLU A 165 -13.88 40.21 12.25
C GLU A 165 -14.97 40.79 13.14
N ASP A 166 -16.23 40.54 12.79
CA ASP A 166 -17.36 41.03 13.55
C ASP A 166 -17.56 40.24 14.84
N ALA A 167 -17.35 38.91 14.77
CA ALA A 167 -17.32 38.04 15.94
C ALA A 167 -16.27 38.50 16.96
N LEU A 168 -15.04 38.74 16.51
CA LEU A 168 -13.96 39.27 17.38
C LEU A 168 -14.36 40.59 18.07
N LYS A 169 -15.01 41.51 17.34
CA LYS A 169 -15.51 42.76 17.94
C LYS A 169 -16.58 42.50 18.99
N SER A 170 -17.47 41.56 18.75
CA SER A 170 -18.53 41.18 19.68
C SER A 170 -17.98 40.50 20.91
N PHE A 171 -17.06 39.52 20.78
CA PHE A 171 -16.40 38.88 21.92
C PHE A 171 -15.56 39.88 22.73
N LYS A 172 -14.89 40.82 22.09
CA LYS A 172 -14.19 41.89 22.81
C LYS A 172 -15.15 42.70 23.68
N LYS A 173 -16.31 43.09 23.14
CA LYS A 173 -17.35 43.78 23.92
C LYS A 173 -17.88 42.91 25.08
N ALA A 174 -18.09 41.63 24.86
CA ALA A 174 -18.48 40.70 25.90
C ALA A 174 -17.46 40.63 27.02
N ILE A 175 -16.16 40.54 26.69
CA ILE A 175 -15.04 40.58 27.66
C ILE A 175 -15.03 41.89 28.45
N ASP A 176 -15.13 43.02 27.76
CA ASP A 176 -15.15 44.37 28.36
C ASP A 176 -16.34 44.52 29.34
N ASN A 177 -17.46 43.91 29.03
CA ASN A 177 -18.68 43.88 29.86
C ASN A 177 -18.66 42.79 30.95
N ASN A 178 -17.62 42.02 31.06
CA ASN A 178 -17.46 40.91 32.01
C ASN A 178 -18.46 39.75 31.82
N GLU A 179 -18.87 39.48 30.56
CA GLU A 179 -19.74 38.37 30.15
C GLU A 179 -18.88 37.15 29.84
N ASN A 180 -19.08 36.03 30.51
CA ASN A 180 -18.39 34.77 30.27
C ASN A 180 -16.92 34.97 29.81
N VAL A 181 -16.14 35.69 30.56
CA VAL A 181 -14.86 36.28 30.14
C VAL A 181 -13.89 35.21 29.60
N ALA A 182 -13.80 34.07 30.28
CA ALA A 182 -12.90 32.99 29.84
C ALA A 182 -13.35 32.38 28.50
N VAL A 183 -14.62 32.11 28.39
CA VAL A 183 -15.23 31.51 27.21
C VAL A 183 -15.27 32.49 26.02
N SER A 184 -15.61 33.76 26.27
CA SER A 184 -15.52 34.82 25.27
C SER A 184 -14.08 35.03 24.76
N ALA A 185 -13.10 34.88 25.65
CA ALA A 185 -11.71 35.00 25.26
C ALA A 185 -11.21 33.80 24.44
N ILE A 186 -11.68 32.57 24.72
CA ILE A 186 -11.39 31.40 23.87
C ILE A 186 -11.91 31.66 22.45
N ASN A 187 -13.16 32.09 22.29
CA ASN A 187 -13.76 32.38 20.98
C ASN A 187 -13.12 33.56 20.26
N ALA A 188 -12.68 34.58 21.01
CA ALA A 188 -11.93 35.71 20.45
C ALA A 188 -10.55 35.24 19.94
N ALA A 189 -9.91 34.31 20.65
CA ALA A 189 -8.67 33.69 20.20
C ALA A 189 -8.87 32.91 18.89
N VAL A 190 -9.90 32.04 18.85
CA VAL A 190 -10.22 31.25 17.65
C VAL A 190 -10.56 32.20 16.47
N SER A 191 -11.39 33.22 16.68
CA SER A 191 -11.66 34.20 15.63
C SER A 191 -10.39 34.94 15.17
N SER A 192 -9.44 35.17 16.07
CA SER A 192 -8.15 35.80 15.73
C SER A 192 -7.24 34.85 14.93
N LEU A 193 -7.29 33.54 15.20
CA LEU A 193 -6.58 32.52 14.44
C LEU A 193 -7.08 32.47 13.00
N GLU A 194 -8.40 32.45 12.80
CA GLU A 194 -9.03 32.50 11.47
C GLU A 194 -8.68 33.76 10.67
N LEU A 195 -8.44 34.85 11.37
CA LEU A 195 -7.97 36.10 10.77
C LEU A 195 -6.43 36.11 10.59
N LYS A 196 -5.74 35.02 10.87
CA LYS A 196 -4.28 34.91 10.83
C LYS A 196 -3.54 35.95 11.70
N ASN A 197 -4.16 36.34 12.82
CA ASN A 197 -3.60 37.31 13.76
C ASN A 197 -3.09 36.68 15.04
N GLU A 198 -1.87 36.17 15.00
CA GLU A 198 -1.21 35.47 16.11
C GLU A 198 -1.07 36.31 17.39
N GLN A 199 -0.85 37.61 17.25
CA GLN A 199 -0.69 38.48 18.43
C GLN A 199 -2.01 38.54 19.23
N ASN A 200 -3.14 38.74 18.56
CA ASN A 200 -4.43 38.70 19.20
C ASN A 200 -4.78 37.31 19.72
N PHE A 201 -4.49 36.25 18.96
CA PHE A 201 -4.68 34.88 19.39
C PHE A 201 -3.96 34.60 20.72
N ASN A 202 -2.67 34.85 20.79
CA ASN A 202 -1.87 34.65 22.01
C ASN A 202 -2.37 35.52 23.18
N TYR A 203 -2.79 36.74 22.90
CA TYR A 203 -3.36 37.59 23.93
C TYR A 203 -4.64 36.99 24.52
N TYR A 204 -5.59 36.57 23.67
CA TYR A 204 -6.89 36.08 24.13
C TYR A 204 -6.77 34.70 24.79
N ILE A 205 -5.94 33.80 24.33
CA ILE A 205 -5.69 32.50 25.00
C ILE A 205 -5.10 32.69 26.40
N ASN A 206 -4.18 33.65 26.58
CA ASN A 206 -3.63 33.95 27.89
C ASN A 206 -4.67 34.62 28.80
N LEU A 207 -5.53 35.49 28.23
CA LEU A 207 -6.63 36.09 28.95
C LEU A 207 -7.62 35.00 29.42
N ALA A 208 -8.01 34.08 28.53
CA ALA A 208 -8.88 32.94 28.86
C ALA A 208 -8.32 32.13 30.02
N SER A 209 -7.02 31.78 29.95
CA SER A 209 -6.32 31.08 31.02
C SER A 209 -6.36 31.83 32.35
N SER A 210 -6.22 33.15 32.33
CA SER A 210 -6.23 33.99 33.54
C SER A 210 -7.59 34.11 34.21
N PHE A 211 -8.68 33.97 33.42
CA PHE A 211 -10.03 34.08 33.93
C PHE A 211 -10.78 32.76 34.07
N LEU A 212 -10.15 31.63 33.72
CA LEU A 212 -10.79 30.31 33.74
C LEU A 212 -11.32 29.93 35.15
N TYR A 213 -10.71 30.43 36.22
CA TYR A 213 -11.17 30.19 37.60
C TYR A 213 -12.62 30.63 37.83
N LYS A 214 -13.13 31.57 37.02
CA LYS A 214 -14.52 32.02 37.11
C LYS A 214 -15.52 30.97 36.65
N GLU A 215 -15.07 30.04 35.83
CA GLU A 215 -15.86 28.91 35.31
C GLU A 215 -15.73 27.64 36.17
N ALA A 216 -15.16 27.74 37.38
CA ALA A 216 -14.87 26.58 38.25
C ALA A 216 -16.13 25.71 38.56
N ASP A 217 -17.32 26.33 38.60
CA ASP A 217 -18.58 25.65 38.87
C ASP A 217 -19.28 25.15 37.57
N SER A 218 -18.68 25.41 36.39
CA SER A 218 -19.23 24.97 35.12
C SER A 218 -18.96 23.48 34.89
N PRO A 219 -19.95 22.70 34.44
CA PRO A 219 -19.72 21.30 34.07
C PRO A 219 -18.73 21.15 32.88
N LEU A 220 -18.44 22.25 32.17
CA LEU A 220 -17.50 22.31 31.06
C LEU A 220 -16.12 22.84 31.47
N TYR A 221 -15.85 23.04 32.75
CA TYR A 221 -14.56 23.56 33.21
C TYR A 221 -13.36 22.80 32.67
N ASN A 222 -13.40 21.46 32.76
CA ASN A 222 -12.32 20.61 32.25
C ASN A 222 -12.16 20.70 30.73
N TYR A 223 -13.26 20.89 30.01
CA TYR A 223 -13.24 21.07 28.56
C TYR A 223 -12.59 22.41 28.17
N TYR A 224 -12.95 23.52 28.83
CA TYR A 224 -12.33 24.83 28.62
C TYR A 224 -10.84 24.79 28.98
N TYR A 225 -10.51 24.13 30.06
CA TYR A 225 -9.12 23.93 30.46
C TYR A 225 -8.34 23.15 29.38
N ALA A 226 -8.94 22.08 28.86
CA ALA A 226 -8.35 21.28 27.78
C ALA A 226 -8.18 22.08 26.48
N LEU A 227 -9.18 22.87 26.06
CA LEU A 227 -9.09 23.73 24.89
C LEU A 227 -7.95 24.75 25.01
N ILE A 228 -7.85 25.44 26.16
CA ILE A 228 -6.78 26.43 26.40
C ILE A 228 -5.42 25.75 26.31
N ASN A 229 -5.25 24.55 26.90
CA ASN A 229 -3.99 23.83 26.86
C ASN A 229 -3.71 23.26 25.46
N TYR A 230 -4.72 22.80 24.73
CA TYR A 230 -4.59 22.40 23.33
C TYR A 230 -4.02 23.56 22.48
N TYR A 231 -4.63 24.73 22.56
CA TYR A 231 -4.15 25.92 21.83
C TYR A 231 -2.79 26.47 22.31
N LYS A 232 -2.35 26.08 23.50
CA LYS A 232 -0.98 26.36 24.01
C LYS A 232 0.03 25.27 23.62
N GLY A 233 -0.38 24.22 22.92
CA GLY A 233 0.47 23.06 22.59
C GLY A 233 0.78 22.15 23.80
N GLN A 234 0.04 22.30 24.90
CA GLN A 234 0.21 21.48 26.13
C GLN A 234 -0.72 20.28 26.07
N TYR A 235 -0.42 19.37 25.14
CA TYR A 235 -1.30 18.25 24.78
C TYR A 235 -1.51 17.24 25.91
N VAL A 236 -0.48 16.98 26.73
CA VAL A 236 -0.57 16.04 27.85
C VAL A 236 -1.52 16.55 28.94
N GLU A 237 -1.44 17.84 29.28
CA GLU A 237 -2.31 18.50 30.24
C GLU A 237 -3.75 18.57 29.72
N ALA A 238 -3.92 18.80 28.41
CA ALA A 238 -5.24 18.79 27.78
C ALA A 238 -5.88 17.40 27.86
N LEU A 239 -5.15 16.33 27.51
CA LEU A 239 -5.65 14.97 27.61
C LEU A 239 -5.96 14.56 29.07
N ALA A 240 -5.12 14.96 30.02
CA ALA A 240 -5.37 14.71 31.43
C ALA A 240 -6.70 15.35 31.90
N ALA A 241 -6.98 16.59 31.47
CA ALA A 241 -8.23 17.26 31.78
C ALA A 241 -9.44 16.55 31.15
N LEU A 242 -9.31 16.10 29.89
CA LEU A 242 -10.39 15.39 29.18
C LEU A 242 -10.68 14.01 29.76
N SER A 243 -9.71 13.38 30.43
CA SER A 243 -9.92 12.07 31.08
C SER A 243 -10.81 12.16 32.34
N HIS A 244 -11.02 13.33 32.91
CA HIS A 244 -11.82 13.60 34.11
C HIS A 244 -13.20 14.20 33.81
N ALA A 245 -13.78 13.87 32.64
CA ALA A 245 -15.13 14.28 32.30
C ALA A 245 -16.14 13.62 33.24
N GLU A 246 -16.78 14.42 34.08
CA GLU A 246 -17.77 13.95 35.07
C GLU A 246 -19.20 13.84 34.51
N ASN A 247 -19.44 14.34 33.29
CA ASN A 247 -20.77 14.43 32.71
C ASN A 247 -20.89 13.66 31.39
N ASP A 248 -21.70 12.61 31.39
CA ASP A 248 -21.97 11.77 30.20
C ASP A 248 -22.59 12.58 29.03
N TYR A 249 -23.28 13.69 29.33
CA TYR A 249 -23.94 14.53 28.32
C TYR A 249 -22.96 15.21 27.36
N TYR A 250 -21.75 15.57 27.82
CA TYR A 250 -20.73 16.22 27.00
C TYR A 250 -19.63 15.26 26.54
N LYS A 251 -19.81 13.97 26.76
CA LYS A 251 -18.79 12.95 26.51
C LYS A 251 -18.32 12.94 25.05
N ASP A 252 -19.24 13.07 24.11
CA ASP A 252 -18.91 13.05 22.68
C ASP A 252 -17.93 14.20 22.32
N ARG A 253 -18.09 15.39 22.89
CA ARG A 253 -17.17 16.52 22.70
C ARG A 253 -15.81 16.28 23.33
N TYR A 254 -15.77 15.72 24.54
CA TYR A 254 -14.52 15.33 25.18
C TYR A 254 -13.77 14.27 24.37
N ASP A 255 -14.49 13.25 23.88
CA ASP A 255 -13.90 12.19 23.06
C ASP A 255 -13.44 12.71 21.70
N TYR A 256 -14.14 13.64 21.09
CA TYR A 256 -13.75 14.26 19.82
C TYR A 256 -12.46 15.11 19.96
N LEU A 257 -12.40 16.01 20.96
CA LEU A 257 -11.19 16.78 21.24
C LEU A 257 -10.01 15.90 21.65
N ALA A 258 -10.25 14.86 22.45
CA ALA A 258 -9.23 13.91 22.84
C ALA A 258 -8.67 13.17 21.62
N ALA A 259 -9.54 12.73 20.70
CA ALA A 259 -9.12 12.07 19.47
C ALA A 259 -8.25 12.98 18.60
N LYS A 260 -8.62 14.26 18.48
CA LYS A 260 -7.81 15.23 17.75
C LYS A 260 -6.41 15.37 18.35
N ILE A 261 -6.32 15.52 19.67
CA ILE A 261 -5.03 15.61 20.37
C ILE A 261 -4.22 14.32 20.22
N LEU A 262 -4.85 13.15 20.38
CA LEU A 262 -4.21 11.85 20.24
C LEU A 262 -3.64 11.66 18.82
N SER A 263 -4.35 12.11 17.79
CA SER A 263 -3.87 12.12 16.41
C SER A 263 -2.61 12.98 16.23
N PHE A 264 -2.51 14.15 16.89
CA PHE A 264 -1.31 15.00 16.85
C PHE A 264 -0.10 14.37 17.52
N ILE A 265 -0.29 13.65 18.63
CA ILE A 265 0.81 12.97 19.31
C ILE A 265 1.13 11.59 18.74
N GLY A 266 0.42 11.16 17.68
CA GLY A 266 0.69 9.91 16.98
C GLY A 266 0.03 8.66 17.58
N ASP A 267 -0.87 8.80 18.58
CA ASP A 267 -1.64 7.67 19.11
C ASP A 267 -2.95 7.45 18.35
N ASP A 268 -2.79 7.08 17.05
CA ASP A 268 -3.92 6.90 16.13
C ASP A 268 -4.89 5.80 16.56
N ALA A 269 -4.37 4.75 17.22
CA ALA A 269 -5.21 3.64 17.66
C ALA A 269 -6.20 4.08 18.74
N GLU A 270 -5.76 4.90 19.69
CA GLU A 270 -6.64 5.44 20.73
C GLU A 270 -7.52 6.56 20.18
N ALA A 271 -7.02 7.39 19.25
CA ALA A 271 -7.82 8.39 18.53
C ALA A 271 -9.02 7.75 17.81
N ILE A 272 -8.80 6.65 17.09
CA ILE A 272 -9.87 5.89 16.42
C ILE A 272 -10.93 5.43 17.43
N LYS A 273 -10.52 4.85 18.57
CA LYS A 273 -11.45 4.39 19.58
C LYS A 273 -12.33 5.52 20.12
N LYS A 274 -11.73 6.69 20.33
CA LYS A 274 -12.45 7.88 20.78
C LYS A 274 -13.44 8.36 19.73
N LEU A 275 -13.03 8.45 18.45
CA LEU A 275 -13.91 8.85 17.36
C LEU A 275 -15.03 7.85 17.07
N GLU A 276 -14.79 6.55 17.24
CA GLU A 276 -15.84 5.53 17.09
C GLU A 276 -16.84 5.49 18.25
N ALA A 277 -16.43 5.95 19.41
CA ALA A 277 -17.29 6.00 20.59
C ALA A 277 -18.29 7.16 20.56
N GLN A 278 -17.90 8.29 19.97
CA GLN A 278 -18.75 9.49 19.86
C GLN A 278 -19.77 9.37 18.72
N LYS A 279 -20.90 10.11 18.81
CA LYS A 279 -22.02 10.05 17.87
C LYS A 279 -22.48 11.44 17.40
N GLU A 280 -22.04 12.48 18.04
CA GLU A 280 -22.51 13.85 17.79
C GLU A 280 -21.89 14.42 16.51
N PHE A 281 -20.62 14.09 16.22
CA PHE A 281 -19.86 14.66 15.11
C PHE A 281 -19.66 13.66 13.98
N ASP A 282 -19.64 14.15 12.74
CA ASP A 282 -19.26 13.33 11.58
C ASP A 282 -17.73 13.13 11.57
N ALA A 283 -17.30 11.93 11.87
CA ALA A 283 -15.91 11.55 11.95
C ALA A 283 -15.44 10.63 10.80
N ASP A 284 -16.27 10.41 9.76
CA ASP A 284 -15.92 9.43 8.72
C ASP A 284 -14.67 9.81 7.94
N LEU A 285 -14.46 11.09 7.64
CA LEU A 285 -13.25 11.57 6.99
C LEU A 285 -12.02 11.31 7.89
N ALA A 286 -12.05 11.79 9.13
CA ALA A 286 -10.97 11.62 10.10
C ALA A 286 -10.67 10.13 10.37
N LEU A 287 -11.71 9.31 10.57
CA LEU A 287 -11.54 7.86 10.72
C LEU A 287 -10.91 7.22 9.50
N GLY A 288 -11.32 7.62 8.28
CA GLY A 288 -10.73 7.14 7.03
C GLY A 288 -9.23 7.38 6.98
N MET A 289 -8.83 8.56 7.39
CA MET A 289 -7.43 8.98 7.40
C MET A 289 -6.61 8.27 8.48
N LEU A 290 -7.12 8.17 9.70
CA LEU A 290 -6.47 7.46 10.79
C LEU A 290 -6.31 5.95 10.50
N TYR A 291 -7.33 5.33 9.89
CA TYR A 291 -7.21 3.94 9.43
C TYR A 291 -6.15 3.78 8.34
N ALA A 292 -6.00 4.76 7.44
CA ALA A 292 -4.96 4.75 6.41
C ALA A 292 -3.56 4.83 7.03
N ARG A 293 -3.35 5.67 8.05
CA ARG A 293 -2.08 5.76 8.81
C ARG A 293 -1.70 4.43 9.46
N LEU A 294 -2.69 3.72 10.01
CA LEU A 294 -2.47 2.39 10.60
C LEU A 294 -2.36 1.26 9.57
N GLY A 295 -2.34 1.55 8.26
CA GLY A 295 -2.28 0.54 7.21
C GLY A 295 -3.55 -0.29 7.06
N GLN A 296 -4.67 0.11 7.69
CA GLN A 296 -5.97 -0.57 7.60
C GLN A 296 -6.75 -0.06 6.38
N TYR A 297 -6.17 -0.23 5.19
CA TYR A 297 -6.62 0.41 3.95
C TYR A 297 -8.06 0.09 3.55
N GLU A 298 -8.56 -1.11 3.80
CA GLU A 298 -9.95 -1.48 3.52
C GLU A 298 -10.93 -0.67 4.39
N LYS A 299 -10.65 -0.53 5.70
CA LYS A 299 -11.48 0.29 6.59
C LYS A 299 -11.40 1.77 6.22
N ALA A 300 -10.20 2.24 5.85
CA ALA A 300 -9.98 3.61 5.40
C ALA A 300 -10.87 3.93 4.19
N ARG A 301 -10.83 3.10 3.14
CA ARG A 301 -11.68 3.27 1.95
C ARG A 301 -13.18 3.26 2.29
N ASN A 302 -13.61 2.36 3.19
CA ASN A 302 -15.01 2.28 3.60
C ASN A 302 -15.47 3.57 4.30
N ARG A 303 -14.67 4.13 5.20
CA ARG A 303 -14.98 5.40 5.88
C ARG A 303 -14.96 6.59 4.93
N LEU A 304 -13.97 6.68 4.04
CA LEU A 304 -13.90 7.74 3.03
C LEU A 304 -15.09 7.71 2.07
N ASN A 305 -15.53 6.53 1.65
CA ASN A 305 -16.73 6.39 0.84
C ASN A 305 -18.00 6.83 1.58
N LEU A 306 -18.09 6.60 2.91
CA LEU A 306 -19.19 7.13 3.72
C LEU A 306 -19.15 8.66 3.77
N ALA A 307 -17.96 9.26 3.96
CA ALA A 307 -17.79 10.71 3.92
C ALA A 307 -18.18 11.29 2.55
N LEU A 308 -17.81 10.63 1.46
CA LEU A 308 -18.19 11.04 0.11
C LEU A 308 -19.71 11.00 -0.09
N ASN A 309 -20.38 9.94 0.38
CA ASN A 309 -21.84 9.79 0.29
C ASN A 309 -22.60 10.84 1.13
N LYS A 310 -21.99 11.41 2.15
CA LYS A 310 -22.54 12.49 2.97
C LYS A 310 -22.33 13.88 2.36
N GLY A 311 -21.69 13.97 1.20
CA GLY A 311 -21.47 15.22 0.48
C GLY A 311 -20.10 15.87 0.75
N GLY A 312 -19.13 15.09 1.24
CA GLY A 312 -17.75 15.56 1.35
C GLY A 312 -17.14 15.94 0.00
N ASP A 313 -16.05 16.70 0.03
CA ASP A 313 -15.34 17.14 -1.17
C ASP A 313 -14.86 15.93 -2.02
N SER A 314 -15.42 15.82 -3.23
CA SER A 314 -15.19 14.70 -4.11
C SER A 314 -13.73 14.60 -4.54
N ASN A 315 -13.10 15.71 -4.93
CA ASN A 315 -11.72 15.70 -5.43
C ASN A 315 -10.74 15.32 -4.31
N LYS A 316 -10.96 15.86 -3.12
CA LYS A 316 -10.17 15.56 -1.94
C LYS A 316 -10.27 14.09 -1.57
N ILE A 317 -11.50 13.58 -1.40
CA ILE A 317 -11.71 12.19 -0.97
C ILE A 317 -11.24 11.18 -2.02
N ASN A 318 -11.50 11.42 -3.30
CA ASN A 318 -11.02 10.54 -4.37
C ASN A 318 -9.49 10.55 -4.48
N SER A 319 -8.85 11.71 -4.25
CA SER A 319 -7.38 11.78 -4.14
C SER A 319 -6.83 10.93 -2.99
N MET A 320 -7.46 10.99 -1.81
CA MET A 320 -7.08 10.14 -0.67
C MET A 320 -7.26 8.67 -0.99
N ILE A 321 -8.38 8.28 -1.59
CA ILE A 321 -8.64 6.90 -1.99
C ILE A 321 -7.59 6.45 -3.02
N ALA A 322 -7.21 7.31 -3.96
CA ALA A 322 -6.16 7.03 -4.94
C ALA A 322 -4.80 6.76 -4.27
N ILE A 323 -4.40 7.62 -3.34
CA ILE A 323 -3.15 7.46 -2.57
C ILE A 323 -3.19 6.18 -1.72
N ILE A 324 -4.31 5.90 -1.04
CA ILE A 324 -4.50 4.66 -0.27
C ILE A 324 -4.41 3.43 -1.17
N ASN A 325 -5.01 3.49 -2.37
CA ASN A 325 -4.93 2.39 -3.33
C ASN A 325 -3.49 2.17 -3.84
N LEU A 326 -2.71 3.24 -4.05
CA LEU A 326 -1.27 3.12 -4.37
C LEU A 326 -0.49 2.46 -3.23
N LYS A 327 -0.73 2.87 -1.99
CA LYS A 327 -0.10 2.27 -0.79
C LYS A 327 -0.47 0.80 -0.60
N ASP A 328 -1.71 0.45 -0.90
CA ASP A 328 -2.21 -0.93 -0.79
C ASP A 328 -1.75 -1.84 -1.95
N GLY A 329 -1.18 -1.26 -3.01
CA GLY A 329 -0.78 -1.99 -4.23
C GLY A 329 -1.93 -2.23 -5.21
N ASN A 330 -3.08 -1.59 -5.02
CA ASN A 330 -4.19 -1.65 -5.97
C ASN A 330 -4.02 -0.62 -7.09
N PHE A 331 -3.06 -0.88 -7.97
CA PHE A 331 -2.64 0.08 -9.02
C PHE A 331 -3.73 0.36 -10.06
N GLU A 332 -4.60 -0.60 -10.36
CA GLU A 332 -5.70 -0.40 -11.31
C GLU A 332 -6.72 0.60 -10.75
N ALA A 333 -7.18 0.40 -9.52
CA ALA A 333 -8.10 1.31 -8.87
C ALA A 333 -7.47 2.69 -8.68
N ALA A 334 -6.22 2.76 -8.21
CA ALA A 334 -5.48 4.02 -8.08
C ALA A 334 -5.41 4.79 -9.40
N THR A 335 -5.10 4.09 -10.51
CA THR A 335 -5.02 4.71 -11.84
C THR A 335 -6.36 5.31 -12.26
N ASN A 336 -7.48 4.64 -11.99
CA ASN A 336 -8.80 5.13 -12.35
C ASN A 336 -9.17 6.37 -11.56
N GLU A 337 -8.93 6.37 -10.24
CA GLU A 337 -9.18 7.52 -9.37
C GLU A 337 -8.28 8.72 -9.72
N ILE A 338 -6.97 8.49 -9.92
CA ILE A 338 -6.03 9.55 -10.32
C ILE A 338 -6.47 10.19 -11.63
N LYS A 339 -6.88 9.39 -12.63
CA LYS A 339 -7.36 9.92 -13.92
C LYS A 339 -8.65 10.72 -13.76
N ALA A 340 -9.56 10.30 -12.89
CA ALA A 340 -10.80 11.03 -12.63
C ALA A 340 -10.50 12.40 -12.02
N VAL A 341 -9.68 12.46 -10.97
CA VAL A 341 -9.26 13.73 -10.35
C VAL A 341 -8.49 14.60 -11.34
N PHE A 342 -7.53 14.04 -12.07
CA PHE A 342 -6.74 14.77 -13.07
C PHE A 342 -7.58 15.37 -14.19
N HIS A 343 -8.65 14.69 -14.59
CA HIS A 343 -9.58 15.20 -15.61
C HIS A 343 -10.39 16.41 -15.10
N GLU A 344 -10.74 16.45 -13.82
CA GLU A 344 -11.48 17.55 -13.21
C GLU A 344 -10.57 18.74 -12.89
N ASP A 345 -9.44 18.49 -12.23
CA ASP A 345 -8.42 19.48 -11.92
C ASP A 345 -7.01 18.86 -12.03
N PRO A 346 -6.27 19.16 -13.12
CA PRO A 346 -4.94 18.59 -13.34
C PRO A 346 -3.89 18.92 -12.28
N LEU A 347 -4.08 19.97 -11.49
CA LEU A 347 -3.12 20.38 -10.47
C LEU A 347 -3.50 19.91 -9.07
N PHE A 348 -4.74 19.46 -8.86
CA PHE A 348 -5.28 19.19 -7.53
C PHE A 348 -4.46 18.13 -6.77
N LEU A 349 -4.20 16.98 -7.42
CA LEU A 349 -3.57 15.85 -6.76
C LEU A 349 -2.20 16.23 -6.16
N ASN A 350 -1.32 16.79 -6.98
CA ASN A 350 0.04 17.11 -6.54
C ASN A 350 0.13 18.41 -5.73
N ALA A 351 -0.87 19.31 -5.84
CA ALA A 351 -0.94 20.48 -4.99
C ALA A 351 -1.32 20.10 -3.54
N ASN A 352 -2.15 19.08 -3.36
CA ASN A 352 -2.66 18.68 -2.05
C ASN A 352 -2.01 17.39 -1.51
N PHE A 353 -1.56 16.51 -2.40
CA PHE A 353 -0.95 15.22 -2.04
C PHE A 353 0.33 14.97 -2.85
N PRO A 354 1.33 15.88 -2.79
CA PRO A 354 2.60 15.66 -3.45
C PRO A 354 3.30 14.46 -2.84
N ILE A 355 3.82 13.58 -3.66
CA ILE A 355 4.57 12.42 -3.17
C ILE A 355 6.06 12.63 -3.34
N LYS A 356 6.83 11.95 -2.49
CA LYS A 356 8.26 11.75 -2.61
C LYS A 356 8.55 10.27 -2.65
N THR A 357 9.26 9.81 -3.65
CA THR A 357 9.68 8.42 -3.80
C THR A 357 10.75 8.10 -2.78
N ILE A 358 10.57 7.04 -2.03
CA ILE A 358 11.50 6.54 -1.02
C ILE A 358 11.79 5.06 -1.21
N LEU A 359 12.84 4.58 -0.59
CA LEU A 359 13.09 3.16 -0.41
C LEU A 359 12.42 2.70 0.88
N LYS A 360 11.90 1.47 0.88
CA LYS A 360 11.32 0.88 2.08
C LYS A 360 12.34 0.78 3.19
N PRO A 361 12.09 1.36 4.37
CA PRO A 361 13.07 1.38 5.46
C PRO A 361 13.51 0.01 5.94
N GLU A 362 12.64 -1.02 5.87
CA GLU A 362 12.97 -2.39 6.22
C GLU A 362 14.05 -3.03 5.32
N LEU A 363 14.42 -2.41 4.19
CA LEU A 363 15.53 -2.86 3.36
C LEU A 363 16.88 -2.64 4.05
N PHE A 364 17.03 -1.58 4.82
CA PHE A 364 18.33 -1.16 5.37
C PHE A 364 18.33 -0.92 6.88
N ASP A 365 17.18 -0.83 7.53
CA ASP A 365 17.06 -0.81 8.98
C ASP A 365 16.83 -2.21 9.52
N VAL A 366 17.83 -2.72 10.26
CA VAL A 366 17.80 -4.08 10.83
C VAL A 366 16.64 -4.27 11.83
N ASN A 367 16.31 -3.24 12.62
CA ASN A 367 15.24 -3.34 13.60
C ASN A 367 13.87 -3.44 12.91
N LEU A 368 13.65 -2.64 11.87
CA LEU A 368 12.45 -2.71 11.06
C LEU A 368 12.39 -4.03 10.27
N ALA A 369 13.50 -4.47 9.69
CA ALA A 369 13.58 -5.77 9.01
C ALA A 369 13.23 -6.93 9.97
N GLN A 370 13.69 -6.89 11.21
CA GLN A 370 13.34 -7.85 12.26
C GLN A 370 11.88 -7.74 12.68
N ALA A 371 11.35 -6.52 12.85
CA ALA A 371 9.95 -6.31 13.24
C ALA A 371 8.94 -6.82 12.20
N HIS A 372 9.27 -6.70 10.90
CA HIS A 372 8.44 -7.14 9.80
C HIS A 372 8.80 -8.56 9.28
N PHE A 373 9.77 -9.23 9.91
CA PHE A 373 10.19 -10.54 9.49
C PHE A 373 9.08 -11.58 9.71
N ARG A 374 8.86 -12.40 8.68
CA ARG A 374 7.96 -13.55 8.72
C ARG A 374 8.55 -14.71 7.90
N ASN A 375 8.50 -15.91 8.43
CA ASN A 375 8.99 -17.11 7.75
C ASN A 375 8.27 -17.40 6.42
N ASP A 376 7.01 -17.01 6.28
CA ASP A 376 6.22 -17.22 5.06
C ASP A 376 6.76 -16.44 3.85
N LEU A 377 7.53 -15.38 4.06
CA LEU A 377 8.18 -14.62 2.97
C LEU A 377 9.16 -15.45 2.13
N PHE A 378 9.68 -16.58 2.67
CA PHE A 378 10.49 -17.53 1.89
C PHE A 378 9.64 -18.44 1.02
N PHE A 379 8.32 -18.43 1.17
CA PHE A 379 7.36 -19.28 0.47
C PHE A 379 6.24 -18.49 -0.22
N ASP A 380 6.44 -17.19 -0.47
CA ASP A 380 5.52 -16.46 -1.32
C ASP A 380 5.43 -17.13 -2.72
N LYS A 381 4.42 -16.78 -3.51
CA LYS A 381 4.18 -17.40 -4.81
C LYS A 381 5.43 -17.38 -5.70
N THR A 382 6.10 -16.24 -5.79
CA THR A 382 7.30 -16.07 -6.60
C THR A 382 8.45 -16.93 -6.08
N LYS A 383 8.70 -16.95 -4.76
CA LYS A 383 9.77 -17.76 -4.15
C LYS A 383 9.56 -19.26 -4.32
N ARG A 384 8.31 -19.75 -4.26
CA ARG A 384 8.00 -21.15 -4.59
C ARG A 384 8.43 -21.48 -6.01
N TYR A 385 8.10 -20.65 -6.97
CA TYR A 385 8.46 -20.85 -8.37
C TYR A 385 9.96 -20.73 -8.62
N GLU A 386 10.62 -19.73 -8.04
CA GLU A 386 12.09 -19.60 -8.10
C GLU A 386 12.80 -20.82 -7.51
N THR A 387 12.27 -21.39 -6.42
CA THR A 387 12.80 -22.64 -5.82
C THR A 387 12.67 -23.81 -6.79
N LEU A 388 11.55 -23.92 -7.51
CA LEU A 388 11.38 -24.97 -8.54
C LEU A 388 12.35 -24.79 -9.69
N PHE A 389 12.54 -23.56 -10.21
CA PHE A 389 13.55 -23.30 -11.24
C PHE A 389 14.97 -23.59 -10.75
N TYR A 390 15.26 -23.30 -9.49
CA TYR A 390 16.58 -23.53 -8.93
C TYR A 390 16.94 -25.02 -8.88
N PHE A 391 16.01 -25.89 -8.51
CA PHE A 391 16.23 -27.35 -8.43
C PHE A 391 15.84 -28.10 -9.71
N ALA A 392 15.33 -27.41 -10.74
CA ALA A 392 15.04 -28.07 -12.02
C ALA A 392 16.33 -28.54 -12.70
N PRO A 393 16.31 -29.72 -13.32
CA PRO A 393 17.53 -30.28 -13.94
C PRO A 393 17.82 -29.61 -15.28
N TYR A 394 19.07 -29.33 -15.58
CA TYR A 394 19.52 -29.07 -16.94
C TYR A 394 19.40 -30.35 -17.79
N LYS A 395 19.03 -30.20 -19.06
CA LYS A 395 18.82 -31.31 -19.97
C LYS A 395 20.03 -31.49 -20.87
N VAL A 396 20.42 -32.74 -21.03
CA VAL A 396 21.45 -33.14 -22.01
C VAL A 396 20.78 -33.67 -23.28
N PHE A 397 21.47 -33.64 -24.39
CA PHE A 397 20.97 -34.16 -25.65
C PHE A 397 20.75 -35.69 -25.54
N ASP A 398 19.50 -36.11 -25.88
CA ASP A 398 19.14 -37.52 -25.97
C ASP A 398 18.88 -37.90 -27.42
N PRO A 399 19.75 -38.74 -28.02
CA PRO A 399 19.59 -39.20 -29.39
C PRO A 399 18.28 -39.93 -29.63
N THR A 400 17.77 -40.68 -28.64
CA THR A 400 16.55 -41.47 -28.76
C THR A 400 15.31 -40.59 -28.85
N GLN A 401 15.23 -39.55 -28.03
CA GLN A 401 14.17 -38.58 -28.11
C GLN A 401 14.17 -37.82 -29.43
N THR A 402 15.34 -37.44 -29.93
CA THR A 402 15.50 -36.78 -31.21
C THR A 402 15.04 -37.68 -32.38
N ILE A 403 15.36 -38.98 -32.35
CA ILE A 403 14.90 -39.94 -33.36
C ILE A 403 13.36 -40.05 -33.30
N ASN A 404 12.77 -40.16 -32.09
CA ASN A 404 11.32 -40.23 -31.94
C ASN A 404 10.64 -38.98 -32.42
N TYR A 405 11.23 -37.80 -32.21
CA TYR A 405 10.71 -36.53 -32.73
C TYR A 405 10.74 -36.47 -34.27
N ILE A 406 11.85 -36.91 -34.87
CA ILE A 406 11.97 -37.06 -36.33
C ILE A 406 10.88 -38.01 -36.89
N ARG A 407 10.67 -39.14 -36.21
CA ARG A 407 9.61 -40.11 -36.60
C ARG A 407 8.19 -39.53 -36.52
N LYS A 408 7.94 -38.65 -35.58
CA LYS A 408 6.64 -37.92 -35.45
C LYS A 408 6.46 -36.81 -36.51
N GLY A 409 7.41 -36.62 -37.42
CA GLY A 409 7.27 -35.66 -38.55
C GLY A 409 7.79 -34.25 -38.22
N GLY A 410 8.46 -34.05 -37.09
CA GLY A 410 8.98 -32.75 -36.66
C GLY A 410 10.18 -32.21 -37.46
N VAL A 411 10.92 -33.09 -38.17
CA VAL A 411 12.03 -32.72 -39.04
C VAL A 411 12.00 -33.59 -40.27
N SER A 412 11.96 -33.05 -41.45
CA SER A 412 12.10 -33.77 -42.71
C SER A 412 13.57 -34.10 -42.95
N LEU A 413 14.03 -35.20 -42.36
CA LEU A 413 15.28 -35.82 -42.76
C LEU A 413 14.96 -36.94 -43.68
N PHE A 414 15.66 -37.02 -44.83
CA PHE A 414 15.60 -38.10 -45.80
C PHE A 414 16.24 -39.39 -45.28
N LEU A 415 15.90 -39.79 -44.04
CA LEU A 415 16.39 -40.98 -43.40
C LEU A 415 15.21 -41.95 -43.17
N ASP A 416 15.03 -42.84 -44.11
CA ASP A 416 13.93 -43.85 -44.08
C ASP A 416 14.17 -44.96 -43.04
N ASP A 417 15.37 -45.01 -42.42
CA ASP A 417 15.75 -46.03 -41.46
C ASP A 417 16.11 -45.37 -40.10
N ALA A 418 15.38 -45.78 -39.08
CA ALA A 418 15.59 -45.31 -37.71
C ALA A 418 16.99 -45.72 -37.13
N SER A 419 17.52 -46.87 -37.59
CA SER A 419 18.85 -47.30 -37.17
C SER A 419 19.94 -46.45 -37.82
N ALA A 420 19.81 -46.10 -39.09
CA ALA A 420 20.71 -45.21 -39.81
C ALA A 420 20.65 -43.79 -39.21
N ALA A 421 19.45 -43.28 -38.89
CA ALA A 421 19.26 -42.00 -38.22
C ALA A 421 19.91 -42.01 -36.81
N GLY A 422 19.75 -43.08 -36.04
CA GLY A 422 20.39 -43.28 -34.74
C GLY A 422 21.89 -43.29 -34.83
N ASN A 423 22.44 -44.02 -35.75
CA ASN A 423 23.89 -44.09 -35.98
C ASN A 423 24.47 -42.75 -36.45
N TYR A 424 23.75 -42.04 -37.33
CA TYR A 424 24.14 -40.70 -37.77
C TYR A 424 24.10 -39.68 -36.62
N LEU A 425 23.03 -39.70 -35.79
CA LEU A 425 22.91 -38.80 -34.64
C LEU A 425 23.91 -39.15 -33.54
N ASN A 426 24.15 -40.43 -33.28
CA ASN A 426 25.18 -40.85 -32.31
C ASN A 426 26.57 -40.47 -32.78
N ALA A 427 26.88 -40.67 -34.07
CA ALA A 427 28.15 -40.29 -34.63
C ALA A 427 28.35 -38.80 -34.73
N SER A 428 27.35 -38.05 -35.13
CA SER A 428 27.36 -36.59 -35.17
C SER A 428 27.27 -35.99 -33.75
N GLY A 429 26.50 -36.59 -32.86
CA GLY A 429 26.28 -36.17 -31.49
C GLY A 429 27.52 -36.32 -30.59
N ALA A 430 28.18 -37.48 -30.72
CA ALA A 430 29.38 -37.75 -29.93
C ALA A 430 30.59 -36.87 -30.34
N LEU A 431 30.59 -36.46 -31.58
CA LEU A 431 31.66 -35.64 -32.17
C LEU A 431 31.24 -34.21 -32.43
N SER A 432 29.97 -33.89 -32.21
CA SER A 432 29.46 -32.53 -32.55
C SER A 432 29.98 -31.50 -31.55
N LYS A 433 30.42 -30.38 -32.11
CA LYS A 433 30.81 -29.21 -31.33
C LYS A 433 29.68 -28.73 -30.41
N VAL A 434 28.40 -28.91 -30.80
CA VAL A 434 27.21 -28.56 -30.04
C VAL A 434 27.14 -29.28 -28.72
N ASN A 435 27.33 -30.62 -28.70
CA ASN A 435 27.25 -31.39 -27.45
C ASN A 435 28.40 -31.08 -26.51
N LEU A 436 29.56 -30.80 -27.03
CA LEU A 436 30.71 -30.41 -26.22
C LEU A 436 30.50 -29.05 -25.59
N GLU A 437 29.99 -28.08 -26.37
CA GLU A 437 29.68 -26.71 -25.90
C GLU A 437 28.48 -26.71 -24.94
N LEU A 438 27.45 -27.52 -25.21
CA LEU A 438 26.31 -27.70 -24.30
C LEU A 438 26.76 -28.29 -22.94
N SER A 439 27.56 -29.35 -22.97
CA SER A 439 28.10 -29.95 -21.74
C SER A 439 28.99 -28.99 -20.98
N SER A 440 29.76 -28.15 -21.67
CA SER A 440 30.57 -27.11 -21.07
C SER A 440 29.71 -26.01 -20.42
N ALA A 441 28.62 -25.60 -21.08
CA ALA A 441 27.69 -24.62 -20.55
C ALA A 441 26.95 -25.15 -19.30
N ILE A 442 26.50 -26.44 -19.33
CA ILE A 442 25.87 -27.08 -18.15
C ILE A 442 26.90 -27.18 -17.02
N ALA A 443 28.15 -27.59 -17.30
CA ALA A 443 29.20 -27.64 -16.28
C ALA A 443 29.44 -26.25 -15.64
N ASN A 444 29.41 -25.18 -16.43
CA ASN A 444 29.48 -23.81 -15.89
C ASN A 444 28.29 -23.48 -15.01
N ALA A 445 27.08 -23.84 -15.40
CA ALA A 445 25.86 -23.62 -14.58
C ALA A 445 25.94 -24.37 -13.25
N LEU A 446 26.33 -25.66 -13.27
CA LEU A 446 26.49 -26.50 -12.07
C LEU A 446 27.63 -26.04 -11.15
N ASN A 447 28.64 -25.35 -11.69
CA ASN A 447 29.71 -24.68 -10.94
C ASN A 447 29.39 -23.21 -10.59
N TYR A 448 28.11 -22.84 -10.62
CA TYR A 448 27.58 -21.49 -10.29
C TYR A 448 28.06 -20.37 -11.17
N LYS A 449 28.70 -20.63 -12.32
CA LYS A 449 29.08 -19.64 -13.34
C LYS A 449 27.87 -19.35 -14.26
N LEU A 450 26.74 -18.98 -13.66
CA LEU A 450 25.43 -19.01 -14.31
C LEU A 450 25.33 -18.02 -15.48
N LYS A 451 25.88 -16.79 -15.36
CA LYS A 451 25.90 -15.83 -16.46
C LYS A 451 26.75 -16.27 -17.64
N GLN A 452 27.86 -16.92 -17.36
CA GLN A 452 28.72 -17.50 -18.42
C GLN A 452 27.98 -18.63 -19.12
N ALA A 453 27.31 -19.51 -18.37
CA ALA A 453 26.48 -20.57 -18.94
C ALA A 453 25.35 -20.00 -19.80
N ASN A 454 24.62 -19.00 -19.32
CA ASN A 454 23.56 -18.33 -20.07
C ASN A 454 24.08 -17.74 -21.41
N ALA A 455 25.22 -17.05 -21.38
CA ALA A 455 25.84 -16.51 -22.60
C ALA A 455 26.25 -17.61 -23.59
N GLN A 456 26.76 -18.75 -23.08
CA GLN A 456 27.09 -19.91 -23.93
C GLN A 456 25.84 -20.53 -24.54
N PHE A 457 24.78 -20.76 -23.77
CA PHE A 457 23.50 -21.26 -24.29
C PHE A 457 22.92 -20.30 -25.36
N ALA A 458 22.92 -18.98 -25.11
CA ALA A 458 22.46 -17.97 -26.07
C ALA A 458 23.27 -18.00 -27.37
N SER A 459 24.60 -18.16 -27.26
CA SER A 459 25.47 -18.32 -28.44
C SER A 459 25.14 -19.58 -29.22
N LEU A 460 24.90 -20.70 -28.54
CA LEU A 460 24.53 -21.98 -29.18
C LEU A 460 23.18 -21.87 -29.91
N ILE A 461 22.18 -21.22 -29.33
CA ILE A 461 20.87 -21.01 -29.95
C ILE A 461 20.98 -20.14 -31.22
N SER A 462 21.87 -19.17 -31.26
CA SER A 462 22.10 -18.38 -32.48
C SER A 462 22.56 -19.22 -33.66
N LEU A 463 23.23 -20.35 -33.35
CA LEU A 463 23.72 -21.31 -34.38
C LEU A 463 22.70 -22.44 -34.64
N TYR A 464 21.93 -22.80 -33.63
CA TYR A 464 20.99 -23.93 -33.66
C TYR A 464 19.60 -23.52 -33.09
N PRO A 465 18.87 -22.66 -33.80
CA PRO A 465 17.64 -22.05 -33.30
C PRO A 465 16.46 -23.02 -33.16
N GLU A 466 16.52 -24.20 -33.78
CA GLU A 466 15.45 -25.20 -33.74
C GLU A 466 15.75 -26.35 -32.75
N HIS A 467 16.68 -26.17 -31.83
CA HIS A 467 17.09 -27.20 -30.88
C HIS A 467 16.35 -27.05 -29.52
N SER A 468 15.35 -27.91 -29.28
CA SER A 468 14.48 -27.86 -28.10
C SER A 468 15.25 -27.83 -26.78
N VAL A 469 16.23 -28.75 -26.59
CA VAL A 469 17.03 -28.85 -25.34
C VAL A 469 17.84 -27.58 -25.06
N LEU A 470 18.43 -26.96 -26.10
CA LEU A 470 19.14 -25.68 -25.94
C LEU A 470 18.21 -24.56 -25.47
N HIS A 471 16.98 -24.50 -26.01
CA HIS A 471 15.98 -23.55 -25.55
C HIS A 471 15.56 -23.80 -24.11
N TYR A 472 15.41 -25.07 -23.68
CA TYR A 472 15.10 -25.42 -22.31
C TYR A 472 16.20 -24.95 -21.33
N ASP A 473 17.46 -25.25 -21.64
CA ASP A 473 18.59 -24.92 -20.76
C ASP A 473 18.83 -23.39 -20.70
N LEU A 474 18.69 -22.71 -21.84
CA LEU A 474 18.72 -21.27 -21.86
C LEU A 474 17.61 -20.66 -21.02
N ALA A 475 16.37 -21.18 -21.15
CA ALA A 475 15.24 -20.72 -20.38
C ALA A 475 15.47 -20.93 -18.88
N LEU A 476 15.98 -22.10 -18.49
CA LEU A 476 16.27 -22.39 -17.09
C LEU A 476 17.31 -21.44 -16.51
N SER A 477 18.38 -21.17 -17.27
CA SER A 477 19.40 -20.21 -16.85
C SER A 477 18.86 -18.78 -16.72
N TYR A 478 17.94 -18.34 -17.62
CA TYR A 478 17.24 -17.06 -17.49
C TYR A 478 16.34 -17.03 -16.25
N ALA A 479 15.59 -18.10 -15.98
CA ALA A 479 14.74 -18.20 -14.79
C ALA A 479 15.56 -18.10 -13.50
N GLN A 480 16.71 -18.80 -13.43
CA GLN A 480 17.62 -18.75 -12.30
C GLN A 480 18.29 -17.37 -12.12
N LEU A 481 18.44 -16.61 -13.19
CA LEU A 481 18.92 -15.22 -13.18
C LEU A 481 17.80 -14.20 -12.90
N GLY A 482 16.55 -14.65 -12.79
CA GLY A 482 15.39 -13.79 -12.51
C GLY A 482 14.79 -13.12 -13.75
N ASN A 483 15.21 -13.46 -14.96
CA ASN A 483 14.63 -12.94 -16.20
C ASN A 483 13.49 -13.87 -16.68
N PHE A 484 12.32 -13.75 -16.02
CA PHE A 484 11.19 -14.65 -16.29
C PHE A 484 10.55 -14.41 -17.67
N SER A 485 10.66 -13.23 -18.23
CA SER A 485 10.14 -12.95 -19.59
C SER A 485 10.92 -13.72 -20.64
N MET A 486 12.25 -13.71 -20.58
CA MET A 486 13.07 -14.51 -21.48
C MET A 486 12.97 -16.00 -21.20
N ALA A 487 12.85 -16.38 -19.92
CA ALA A 487 12.62 -17.75 -19.51
C ALA A 487 11.34 -18.32 -20.13
N ALA A 488 10.20 -17.64 -19.97
CA ALA A 488 8.93 -18.03 -20.57
C ALA A 488 9.03 -18.21 -22.09
N LYS A 489 9.60 -17.22 -22.79
CA LYS A 489 9.80 -17.26 -24.23
C LYS A 489 10.53 -18.52 -24.68
N HIS A 490 11.66 -18.84 -24.02
CA HIS A 490 12.48 -19.97 -24.43
C HIS A 490 11.95 -21.33 -23.95
N PHE A 491 11.31 -21.41 -22.79
CA PHE A 491 10.62 -22.61 -22.35
C PHE A 491 9.47 -22.98 -23.30
N ILE A 492 8.64 -22.00 -23.68
CA ILE A 492 7.54 -22.20 -24.62
C ILE A 492 8.07 -22.59 -26.00
N MET A 493 9.15 -21.95 -26.46
CA MET A 493 9.80 -22.35 -27.71
C MET A 493 10.33 -23.79 -27.63
N SER A 494 10.95 -24.19 -26.52
CA SER A 494 11.39 -25.58 -26.31
C SER A 494 10.26 -26.57 -26.42
N TYR A 495 9.11 -26.25 -25.80
CA TYR A 495 7.91 -27.09 -25.84
C TYR A 495 7.28 -27.16 -27.25
N HIS A 496 7.21 -26.04 -27.97
CA HIS A 496 6.67 -26.06 -29.35
C HIS A 496 7.60 -26.79 -30.31
N LEU A 497 8.91 -26.75 -30.12
CA LEU A 497 9.86 -27.53 -30.89
C LEU A 497 9.79 -29.03 -30.57
N ASP A 498 9.49 -29.38 -29.33
CA ASP A 498 9.30 -30.77 -28.90
C ASP A 498 8.13 -30.86 -27.89
N PRO A 499 6.91 -31.14 -28.37
CA PRO A 499 5.73 -31.24 -27.52
C PRO A 499 5.77 -32.36 -26.47
N THR A 500 6.74 -33.27 -26.56
CA THR A 500 6.96 -34.31 -25.51
C THR A 500 7.75 -33.76 -24.32
N ASN A 501 8.34 -32.57 -24.47
CA ASN A 501 9.02 -31.90 -23.37
C ASN A 501 7.99 -31.12 -22.50
N HIS A 502 7.08 -31.87 -21.85
CA HIS A 502 5.99 -31.31 -21.04
C HIS A 502 6.51 -30.41 -19.93
N LEU A 503 7.65 -30.77 -19.33
CA LEU A 503 8.26 -29.97 -18.27
C LEU A 503 8.65 -28.55 -18.76
N ALA A 504 9.12 -28.42 -20.03
CA ALA A 504 9.38 -27.11 -20.60
C ALA A 504 8.12 -26.26 -20.70
N GLY A 505 7.02 -26.87 -21.22
CA GLY A 505 5.73 -26.17 -21.32
C GLY A 505 5.23 -25.65 -19.97
N VAL A 506 5.26 -26.51 -18.95
CA VAL A 506 4.78 -26.15 -17.60
C VAL A 506 5.68 -25.12 -16.92
N LEU A 507 7.01 -25.24 -17.02
CA LEU A 507 7.93 -24.22 -16.50
C LEU A 507 7.77 -22.89 -17.24
N GLY A 508 7.45 -22.92 -18.55
CA GLY A 508 7.07 -21.74 -19.32
C GLY A 508 5.79 -21.08 -18.79
N ALA A 509 4.78 -21.88 -18.47
CA ALA A 509 3.54 -21.39 -17.86
C ALA A 509 3.81 -20.80 -16.46
N ILE A 510 4.68 -21.41 -15.64
CA ILE A 510 5.09 -20.87 -14.34
C ILE A 510 5.79 -19.50 -14.51
N ALA A 511 6.70 -19.36 -15.48
CA ALA A 511 7.38 -18.11 -15.77
C ALA A 511 6.39 -17.00 -16.25
N ASN A 512 5.40 -17.36 -17.06
CA ASN A 512 4.31 -16.46 -17.44
C ASN A 512 3.45 -16.04 -16.25
N ASP A 513 3.16 -16.98 -15.34
CA ASP A 513 2.36 -16.70 -14.15
C ASP A 513 3.04 -15.71 -13.18
N ILE A 514 4.39 -15.71 -13.11
CA ILE A 514 5.16 -14.67 -12.41
C ILE A 514 4.97 -13.29 -13.06
N ASN A 515 4.90 -13.25 -14.39
CA ASN A 515 4.74 -12.01 -15.16
C ASN A 515 3.26 -11.60 -15.34
N ALA A 516 2.33 -12.27 -14.67
CA ALA A 516 0.88 -12.06 -14.80
C ALA A 516 0.39 -12.16 -16.26
N VAL A 517 0.95 -13.08 -17.06
CA VAL A 517 0.57 -13.36 -18.43
C VAL A 517 -0.43 -14.53 -18.44
N ASP A 518 -1.51 -14.42 -19.21
CA ASP A 518 -2.52 -15.48 -19.35
C ASP A 518 -1.96 -16.77 -19.95
N ASN A 519 -2.16 -17.87 -19.25
CA ASN A 519 -1.68 -19.21 -19.60
C ASN A 519 -2.78 -20.17 -20.08
N THR A 520 -4.02 -19.72 -20.15
CA THR A 520 -5.19 -20.61 -20.37
C THR A 520 -5.01 -21.52 -21.57
N LYS A 521 -4.59 -20.96 -22.72
CA LYS A 521 -4.36 -21.73 -23.95
C LYS A 521 -3.19 -22.68 -23.85
N LEU A 522 -2.08 -22.23 -23.27
CA LEU A 522 -0.87 -23.05 -23.13
C LEU A 522 -1.13 -24.25 -22.20
N LEU A 523 -1.78 -24.02 -21.06
CA LEU A 523 -2.11 -25.09 -20.11
C LEU A 523 -3.09 -26.10 -20.70
N GLN A 524 -4.05 -25.66 -21.51
CA GLN A 524 -4.96 -26.56 -22.22
C GLN A 524 -4.19 -27.44 -23.19
N GLU A 525 -3.31 -26.86 -24.03
CA GLU A 525 -2.47 -27.60 -24.99
C GLU A 525 -1.57 -28.62 -24.30
N ILE A 526 -0.93 -28.23 -23.18
CA ILE A 526 -0.08 -29.13 -22.39
C ILE A 526 -0.92 -30.26 -21.80
N SER A 527 -2.12 -30.00 -21.29
CA SER A 527 -3.01 -31.03 -20.74
C SER A 527 -3.42 -32.05 -21.80
N GLU A 528 -3.79 -31.60 -22.98
CA GLU A 528 -4.17 -32.47 -24.10
C GLU A 528 -2.99 -33.36 -24.56
N ASN A 529 -1.77 -32.80 -24.63
CA ASN A 529 -0.58 -33.56 -24.99
C ASN A 529 -0.16 -34.55 -23.89
N LEU A 530 -0.31 -34.19 -22.61
CA LEU A 530 -0.05 -35.10 -21.47
C LEU A 530 -1.00 -36.30 -21.46
N ASP A 531 -2.27 -36.10 -21.82
CA ASP A 531 -3.25 -37.21 -21.90
C ASP A 531 -2.86 -38.23 -22.99
N HIS A 532 -2.19 -37.79 -24.05
CA HIS A 532 -1.66 -38.66 -25.11
C HIS A 532 -0.31 -39.30 -24.79
N ASP A 533 0.48 -38.73 -23.88
CA ASP A 533 1.82 -39.15 -23.52
C ASP A 533 1.98 -39.42 -22.01
N ALA A 534 0.96 -40.02 -21.39
CA ALA A 534 0.91 -40.29 -19.94
C ALA A 534 2.06 -41.24 -19.46
N SER A 535 2.73 -41.92 -20.39
CA SER A 535 3.88 -42.78 -20.07
C SER A 535 5.22 -42.06 -20.01
N SER A 536 5.27 -40.76 -20.29
CA SER A 536 6.49 -39.97 -20.20
C SER A 536 6.98 -39.88 -18.76
N LYS A 537 8.29 -39.95 -18.57
CA LYS A 537 8.93 -39.86 -17.25
C LYS A 537 8.60 -38.53 -16.54
N ASP A 538 8.44 -37.43 -17.29
CA ASP A 538 8.16 -36.08 -16.79
C ASP A 538 6.65 -35.78 -16.64
N ALA A 539 5.75 -36.70 -17.11
CA ALA A 539 4.33 -36.49 -17.06
C ALA A 539 3.77 -36.30 -15.64
N PRO A 540 4.11 -37.12 -14.64
CA PRO A 540 3.57 -36.96 -13.29
C PRO A 540 3.94 -35.61 -12.65
N VAL A 541 5.23 -35.21 -12.74
CA VAL A 541 5.71 -33.93 -12.19
C VAL A 541 5.07 -32.75 -12.95
N SER A 542 4.90 -32.86 -14.25
CA SER A 542 4.25 -31.83 -15.08
C SER A 542 2.79 -31.64 -14.68
N GLN A 543 2.03 -32.73 -14.49
CA GLN A 543 0.64 -32.68 -14.02
C GLN A 543 0.54 -32.03 -12.63
N ALA A 544 1.45 -32.39 -11.72
CA ALA A 544 1.46 -31.82 -10.37
C ALA A 544 1.86 -30.34 -10.35
N LEU A 545 2.77 -29.90 -11.21
CA LEU A 545 3.12 -28.47 -11.37
C LEU A 545 1.95 -27.68 -11.99
N MET A 546 1.20 -28.26 -12.93
CA MET A 546 -0.03 -27.64 -13.43
C MET A 546 -1.07 -27.50 -12.30
N ALA A 547 -1.20 -28.50 -11.43
CA ALA A 547 -2.06 -28.43 -10.24
C ALA A 547 -1.62 -27.30 -9.27
N LEU A 548 -0.30 -27.03 -9.17
CA LEU A 548 0.20 -25.90 -8.39
C LEU A 548 -0.24 -24.55 -8.97
N ILE A 549 -0.14 -24.37 -10.29
CA ILE A 549 -0.61 -23.16 -10.97
C ILE A 549 -2.11 -22.96 -10.75
N ALA A 550 -2.88 -24.05 -10.85
CA ALA A 550 -4.34 -24.05 -10.65
C ALA A 550 -4.78 -24.00 -9.17
N ASN A 551 -3.85 -23.95 -8.20
CA ASN A 551 -4.11 -24.06 -6.76
C ASN A 551 -5.00 -25.28 -6.38
N ASN A 552 -4.86 -26.40 -7.08
CA ASN A 552 -5.64 -27.62 -6.84
C ASN A 552 -5.04 -28.44 -5.68
N SER A 553 -5.44 -28.10 -4.45
CA SER A 553 -4.94 -28.75 -3.24
C SER A 553 -5.13 -30.26 -3.22
N GLY A 554 -6.23 -30.79 -3.81
CA GLY A 554 -6.51 -32.23 -3.83
C GLY A 554 -5.51 -33.00 -4.72
N ALA A 555 -5.12 -32.43 -5.86
CA ALA A 555 -4.11 -33.04 -6.74
C ALA A 555 -2.70 -32.94 -6.12
N LEU A 556 -2.39 -31.80 -5.47
CA LEU A 556 -1.11 -31.61 -4.77
C LEU A 556 -0.95 -32.58 -3.60
N MET A 557 -2.03 -32.84 -2.85
CA MET A 557 -1.99 -33.81 -1.75
C MET A 557 -1.74 -35.24 -2.25
N ARG A 558 -2.39 -35.65 -3.36
CA ARG A 558 -2.14 -36.96 -3.98
C ARG A 558 -0.68 -37.10 -4.41
N TRP A 559 -0.14 -36.07 -5.09
CA TRP A 559 1.26 -36.04 -5.48
C TRP A 559 2.20 -36.24 -4.27
N LEU A 560 1.90 -35.61 -3.13
CA LEU A 560 2.76 -35.73 -1.93
C LEU A 560 2.73 -37.14 -1.35
N GLU A 561 1.66 -37.89 -1.50
CA GLU A 561 1.46 -39.26 -0.99
C GLU A 561 2.00 -40.35 -1.92
N GLU A 562 2.22 -40.05 -3.20
CA GLU A 562 2.73 -41.01 -4.19
C GLU A 562 4.22 -41.27 -4.01
N GLU A 563 4.60 -42.55 -4.20
CA GLU A 563 6.02 -42.91 -4.29
C GLU A 563 6.61 -42.42 -5.62
N LYS A 564 7.75 -41.75 -5.55
CA LYS A 564 8.43 -41.16 -6.68
C LYS A 564 9.93 -41.07 -6.49
N GLU A 565 10.65 -40.82 -7.58
CA GLU A 565 12.09 -40.59 -7.53
C GLU A 565 12.40 -39.35 -6.66
N GLU A 566 13.33 -39.51 -5.72
CA GLU A 566 13.78 -38.41 -4.87
C GLU A 566 14.79 -37.52 -5.61
N SER A 567 14.42 -36.92 -6.74
CA SER A 567 15.22 -35.87 -7.39
C SER A 567 15.21 -34.58 -6.56
N ALA A 568 16.17 -33.68 -6.78
CA ALA A 568 16.20 -32.38 -6.09
C ALA A 568 14.92 -31.56 -6.36
N LEU A 569 14.44 -31.57 -7.61
CA LEU A 569 13.19 -30.91 -7.98
C LEU A 569 11.99 -31.51 -7.22
N ASN A 570 11.85 -32.83 -7.20
CA ASN A 570 10.71 -33.50 -6.55
C ASN A 570 10.73 -33.27 -5.03
N LEU A 571 11.89 -33.33 -4.39
CA LEU A 571 12.03 -33.07 -2.95
C LEU A 571 11.71 -31.61 -2.59
N ALA A 572 12.19 -30.67 -3.40
CA ALA A 572 11.85 -29.23 -3.23
C ALA A 572 10.36 -28.98 -3.44
N PHE A 573 9.77 -29.61 -4.45
CA PHE A 573 8.33 -29.50 -4.73
C PHE A 573 7.49 -30.12 -3.60
N ASP A 574 7.87 -31.32 -3.12
CA ASP A 574 7.25 -31.95 -1.94
C ASP A 574 7.31 -31.01 -0.70
N ALA A 575 8.46 -30.39 -0.47
CA ALA A 575 8.62 -29.42 0.61
C ALA A 575 7.67 -28.20 0.46
N ILE A 576 7.56 -27.65 -0.76
CA ILE A 576 6.64 -26.57 -1.06
C ILE A 576 5.19 -26.96 -0.78
N ILE A 577 4.77 -28.14 -1.27
CA ILE A 577 3.40 -28.64 -1.06
C ILE A 577 3.15 -28.90 0.44
N ALA A 578 4.06 -29.55 1.13
CA ALA A 578 3.95 -29.84 2.55
C ALA A 578 3.80 -28.55 3.37
N LYS A 579 4.55 -27.49 3.04
CA LYS A 579 4.41 -26.16 3.65
C LYS A 579 3.06 -25.50 3.34
N MET A 580 2.62 -25.57 2.08
CA MET A 580 1.33 -25.00 1.65
C MET A 580 0.12 -25.70 2.30
N THR A 581 0.25 -26.99 2.62
CA THR A 581 -0.82 -27.83 3.19
C THR A 581 -0.70 -28.04 4.70
N ASP A 582 0.18 -27.27 5.35
CA ASP A 582 0.44 -27.29 6.80
C ASP A 582 0.87 -28.69 7.34
N LYS A 583 1.55 -29.48 6.51
CA LYS A 583 2.12 -30.78 6.88
C LYS A 583 3.56 -30.60 7.39
N GLY A 584 3.72 -30.01 8.57
CA GLY A 584 5.03 -29.65 9.12
C GLY A 584 6.04 -30.79 9.25
N GLU A 585 5.61 -32.01 9.60
CA GLU A 585 6.48 -33.17 9.68
C GLU A 585 7.01 -33.61 8.31
N GLU A 586 6.15 -33.65 7.29
CA GLU A 586 6.60 -33.97 5.92
C GLU A 586 7.50 -32.86 5.38
N PHE A 587 7.21 -31.59 5.67
CA PHE A 587 8.10 -30.49 5.30
C PHE A 587 9.50 -30.67 5.87
N ALA A 588 9.62 -30.94 7.17
CA ALA A 588 10.91 -31.18 7.81
C ALA A 588 11.64 -32.40 7.25
N LYS A 589 10.92 -33.50 7.00
CA LYS A 589 11.50 -34.73 6.41
C LYS A 589 12.04 -34.48 5.00
N LYS A 590 11.27 -33.85 4.11
CA LYS A 590 11.68 -33.61 2.73
C LYS A 590 12.85 -32.63 2.61
N THR A 591 12.85 -31.57 3.41
CA THR A 591 13.97 -30.62 3.45
C THR A 591 15.24 -31.25 4.04
N GLN A 592 15.11 -32.13 5.04
CA GLN A 592 16.25 -32.86 5.57
C GLN A 592 16.88 -33.82 4.52
N ILE A 593 16.05 -34.53 3.72
CA ILE A 593 16.54 -35.39 2.64
C ILE A 593 17.23 -34.56 1.57
N LEU A 594 16.62 -33.41 1.17
CA LEU A 594 17.19 -32.50 0.18
C LEU A 594 18.56 -31.98 0.62
N LYS A 595 18.69 -31.53 1.86
CA LYS A 595 19.94 -31.08 2.45
C LYS A 595 20.98 -32.22 2.55
N ALA A 596 20.56 -33.45 2.87
CA ALA A 596 21.48 -34.58 2.93
C ALA A 596 22.08 -34.90 1.53
N LYS A 597 21.31 -34.68 0.46
CA LYS A 597 21.79 -34.80 -0.92
C LYS A 597 22.68 -33.64 -1.36
N LEU A 598 22.39 -32.42 -0.85
CA LEU A 598 23.05 -31.17 -1.22
C LEU A 598 23.56 -30.42 0.04
N PRO A 599 24.56 -30.95 0.75
CA PRO A 599 24.94 -30.47 2.09
C PRO A 599 25.55 -29.05 2.10
N GLU A 600 26.17 -28.63 1.00
CA GLU A 600 26.80 -27.31 0.86
C GLU A 600 25.90 -26.29 0.15
N ASP A 601 24.70 -26.72 -0.28
CA ASP A 601 23.76 -25.86 -1.01
C ASP A 601 23.04 -24.91 -0.06
N ILE A 602 23.07 -23.61 -0.39
CA ILE A 602 22.53 -22.55 0.45
C ILE A 602 21.01 -22.65 0.54
N VAL A 603 20.30 -22.88 -0.57
CA VAL A 603 18.83 -22.94 -0.59
C VAL A 603 18.32 -24.17 0.17
N ALA A 604 18.95 -25.32 -0.03
CA ALA A 604 18.61 -26.55 0.72
C ALA A 604 18.79 -26.37 2.23
N ASN A 605 19.86 -25.68 2.65
CA ASN A 605 20.11 -25.35 4.06
C ASN A 605 19.11 -24.34 4.61
N ILE A 606 18.70 -23.32 3.83
CA ILE A 606 17.66 -22.35 4.22
C ILE A 606 16.32 -23.08 4.42
N LEU A 607 15.93 -23.94 3.49
CA LEU A 607 14.68 -24.72 3.59
C LEU A 607 14.68 -25.64 4.82
N ASP A 608 15.78 -26.34 5.10
CA ASP A 608 15.92 -27.17 6.29
C ASP A 608 15.86 -26.34 7.59
N PHE A 609 16.50 -25.16 7.61
CA PHE A 609 16.43 -24.25 8.74
C PHE A 609 15.00 -23.82 9.03
N ILE A 610 14.27 -23.33 8.01
CA ILE A 610 12.88 -22.90 8.14
C ILE A 610 11.95 -24.02 8.59
N ALA A 611 12.21 -25.27 8.16
CA ALA A 611 11.41 -26.43 8.52
C ALA A 611 11.57 -26.83 10.00
N ASN A 612 12.77 -26.69 10.54
CA ASN A 612 13.11 -27.20 11.87
C ASN A 612 13.09 -26.14 12.99
N TYR A 613 13.15 -24.85 12.64
CA TYR A 613 13.17 -23.76 13.60
C TYR A 613 11.91 -22.91 13.49
N LYS A 614 11.25 -22.69 14.64
CA LYS A 614 10.01 -21.92 14.70
C LYS A 614 10.27 -20.47 15.14
N ASP A 615 9.46 -19.60 14.64
CA ASP A 615 9.48 -18.17 14.90
C ASP A 615 8.79 -17.84 16.23
N GLU A 616 9.37 -18.26 17.35
CA GLU A 616 8.80 -18.01 18.70
C GLU A 616 8.98 -16.55 19.15
N SER A 617 10.19 -16.02 18.91
CA SER A 617 10.51 -14.60 19.05
C SER A 617 11.66 -14.27 18.12
N ILE A 618 11.65 -13.08 17.54
CA ILE A 618 12.68 -12.68 16.58
C ILE A 618 14.10 -12.78 17.18
N LYS A 619 14.27 -12.47 18.46
CA LYS A 619 15.57 -12.55 19.13
C LYS A 619 16.10 -14.01 19.17
N LYS A 620 15.27 -14.97 19.57
CA LYS A 620 15.64 -16.38 19.58
C LYS A 620 15.90 -16.90 18.17
N TYR A 621 15.07 -16.48 17.22
CA TYR A 621 15.22 -16.87 15.82
C TYR A 621 16.55 -16.38 15.23
N VAL A 622 16.94 -15.15 15.52
CA VAL A 622 18.26 -14.59 15.15
C VAL A 622 19.41 -15.39 15.76
N GLU A 623 19.34 -15.71 17.04
CA GLU A 623 20.35 -16.58 17.70
C GLU A 623 20.46 -17.96 17.02
N GLN A 624 19.33 -18.55 16.65
CA GLN A 624 19.29 -19.83 15.94
C GLN A 624 19.90 -19.73 14.53
N ILE A 625 19.65 -18.65 13.79
CA ILE A 625 20.29 -18.39 12.49
C ILE A 625 21.81 -18.34 12.66
N GLN A 626 22.29 -17.56 13.62
CA GLN A 626 23.72 -17.43 13.88
C GLN A 626 24.37 -18.78 14.19
N ILE A 627 23.78 -19.56 15.10
CA ILE A 627 24.27 -20.90 15.47
C ILE A 627 24.23 -21.84 14.26
N TYR A 628 23.12 -21.84 13.50
CA TYR A 628 22.94 -22.77 12.39
C TYR A 628 23.92 -22.51 11.23
N PHE A 629 24.17 -21.27 10.89
CA PHE A 629 24.98 -20.90 9.72
C PHE A 629 26.46 -20.62 10.05
N HIS A 630 26.84 -20.48 11.34
CA HIS A 630 28.21 -20.11 11.74
C HIS A 630 29.27 -21.15 11.34
N ASP A 631 28.98 -22.42 11.56
CA ASP A 631 29.98 -23.50 11.36
C ASP A 631 29.79 -24.27 10.03
N LYS A 632 28.83 -23.82 9.20
CA LYS A 632 28.55 -24.54 7.95
C LYS A 632 29.48 -24.12 6.83
N ARG A 633 29.98 -25.13 6.14
CA ARG A 633 30.66 -24.93 4.85
C ARG A 633 29.60 -24.82 3.77
N LEU A 634 29.15 -23.61 3.51
CA LEU A 634 28.29 -23.30 2.38
C LEU A 634 29.17 -22.95 1.17
N ASN A 635 28.63 -23.14 -0.02
CA ASN A 635 29.35 -22.80 -1.23
C ASN A 635 29.26 -21.28 -1.52
N ASP A 636 30.27 -20.52 -1.12
CA ASP A 636 30.34 -19.08 -1.37
C ASP A 636 30.22 -18.72 -2.86
N ALA A 637 30.70 -19.59 -3.77
CA ALA A 637 30.56 -19.35 -5.20
C ALA A 637 29.08 -19.33 -5.63
N ALA A 638 28.22 -20.13 -4.98
CA ALA A 638 26.78 -20.09 -5.21
C ALA A 638 26.17 -18.73 -4.85
N PHE A 639 26.62 -18.12 -3.75
CA PHE A 639 26.16 -16.79 -3.34
C PHE A 639 26.67 -15.69 -4.27
N TYR A 640 27.93 -15.73 -4.68
CA TYR A 640 28.54 -14.67 -5.48
C TYR A 640 28.13 -14.72 -6.95
N HIS A 641 28.03 -15.92 -7.53
CA HIS A 641 27.89 -16.09 -8.99
C HIS A 641 26.63 -16.88 -9.40
N GLY A 642 25.89 -17.40 -8.42
CA GLY A 642 24.76 -18.30 -8.65
C GLY A 642 23.43 -17.58 -8.91
N ALA A 643 22.36 -18.34 -8.67
CA ALA A 643 20.98 -17.90 -8.93
C ALA A 643 20.52 -16.75 -8.00
N ASN A 644 19.62 -15.91 -8.50
CA ASN A 644 19.11 -14.76 -7.75
C ASN A 644 18.40 -15.13 -6.45
N ILE A 645 17.69 -16.27 -6.41
CA ILE A 645 17.01 -16.74 -5.20
C ILE A 645 17.98 -16.92 -4.02
N ILE A 646 19.23 -17.40 -4.30
CA ILE A 646 20.26 -17.54 -3.27
C ILE A 646 20.57 -16.19 -2.66
N LYS A 647 20.83 -15.17 -3.52
CA LYS A 647 21.18 -13.82 -3.09
C LYS A 647 20.07 -13.22 -2.25
N GLU A 648 18.85 -13.27 -2.75
CA GLU A 648 17.70 -12.65 -2.07
C GLU A 648 17.40 -13.31 -0.71
N GLN A 649 17.35 -14.64 -0.64
CA GLN A 649 17.03 -15.34 0.60
C GLN A 649 18.18 -15.28 1.61
N TYR A 650 19.42 -15.45 1.17
CA TYR A 650 20.57 -15.47 2.06
C TYR A 650 20.88 -14.07 2.61
N ILE A 651 20.83 -13.03 1.78
CA ILE A 651 20.97 -11.63 2.25
C ILE A 651 19.94 -11.30 3.33
N LYS A 652 18.70 -11.72 3.16
CA LYS A 652 17.65 -11.50 4.15
C LYS A 652 17.96 -12.14 5.50
N LEU A 653 18.46 -13.39 5.51
CA LEU A 653 18.88 -14.05 6.74
C LEU A 653 20.11 -13.36 7.37
N LEU A 654 21.09 -12.97 6.55
CA LEU A 654 22.28 -12.24 7.01
C LEU A 654 21.93 -10.87 7.59
N GLN A 655 20.97 -10.17 6.99
CA GLN A 655 20.49 -8.87 7.45
C GLN A 655 19.86 -8.98 8.86
N ILE A 656 18.83 -9.83 9.01
CA ILE A 656 18.12 -9.96 10.31
C ILE A 656 19.01 -10.54 11.41
N SER A 657 20.04 -11.31 11.06
CA SER A 657 21.02 -11.85 12.01
C SER A 657 22.19 -10.90 12.32
N GLY A 658 22.29 -9.78 11.62
CA GLY A 658 23.39 -8.82 11.79
C GLY A 658 24.71 -9.25 11.15
N LEU A 659 24.73 -10.32 10.36
CA LEU A 659 25.94 -10.87 9.73
C LEU A 659 26.24 -10.23 8.36
N LEU A 660 25.36 -9.38 7.83
CA LEU A 660 25.49 -8.84 6.48
C LEU A 660 26.75 -7.99 6.27
N ASN A 661 27.12 -7.17 7.25
CA ASN A 661 28.33 -6.36 7.18
C ASN A 661 29.62 -7.21 7.18
N TYR A 662 29.60 -8.35 7.87
CA TYR A 662 30.73 -9.29 7.84
C TYR A 662 30.94 -9.85 6.42
N GLU A 663 29.87 -10.27 5.78
CA GLU A 663 29.92 -10.78 4.40
C GLU A 663 30.32 -9.69 3.38
N ARG A 664 29.85 -8.46 3.58
CA ARG A 664 30.25 -7.29 2.80
C ARG A 664 31.77 -7.08 2.82
N GLU A 665 32.38 -7.07 4.01
CA GLU A 665 33.83 -6.90 4.16
C GLU A 665 34.64 -8.05 3.58
N LYS A 666 34.10 -9.29 3.65
CA LYS A 666 34.70 -10.47 3.00
C LYS A 666 34.79 -10.29 1.49
N ILE A 667 33.69 -9.81 0.84
CA ILE A 667 33.69 -9.53 -0.60
C ILE A 667 34.67 -8.39 -0.94
N LYS A 668 34.68 -7.31 -0.16
CA LYS A 668 35.65 -6.22 -0.34
C LYS A 668 37.10 -6.70 -0.26
N ALA A 669 37.41 -7.62 0.63
CA ALA A 669 38.72 -8.22 0.74
C ALA A 669 39.08 -9.06 -0.48
N LEU A 670 38.15 -9.83 -1.02
CA LEU A 670 38.35 -10.61 -2.27
C LEU A 670 38.63 -9.68 -3.47
N LEU A 671 37.87 -8.59 -3.60
CA LEU A 671 38.06 -7.61 -4.66
C LEU A 671 39.45 -6.91 -4.57
N LYS A 672 39.93 -6.60 -3.36
CA LYS A 672 41.26 -6.02 -3.12
C LYS A 672 42.40 -6.99 -3.52
N GLN A 673 42.19 -8.29 -3.48
CA GLN A 673 43.16 -9.31 -3.89
C GLN A 673 43.26 -9.47 -5.43
N GLY A 674 42.57 -8.64 -6.20
CA GLY A 674 42.68 -8.58 -7.65
C GLY A 674 41.59 -9.35 -8.39
N ALA A 675 40.55 -9.80 -7.71
CA ALA A 675 39.36 -10.38 -8.35
C ALA A 675 38.51 -9.27 -8.99
N ASN A 676 38.91 -8.78 -10.17
CA ASN A 676 38.07 -7.85 -10.96
C ASN A 676 36.90 -8.62 -11.62
N ASN A 677 35.90 -8.99 -10.83
CA ASN A 677 34.80 -9.85 -11.23
C ASN A 677 33.47 -9.09 -11.10
N ALA A 678 32.75 -8.98 -12.21
CA ALA A 678 31.47 -8.30 -12.26
C ALA A 678 30.42 -8.90 -11.32
N ASP A 679 30.42 -10.23 -11.12
CA ASP A 679 29.45 -10.88 -10.23
C ASP A 679 29.70 -10.54 -8.76
N LEU A 680 30.96 -10.51 -8.33
CA LEU A 680 31.31 -10.04 -6.98
C LEU A 680 30.94 -8.58 -6.78
N LEU A 681 31.17 -7.72 -7.78
CA LEU A 681 30.76 -6.31 -7.74
C LEU A 681 29.25 -6.19 -7.66
N GLN A 682 28.48 -6.98 -8.44
CA GLN A 682 27.01 -6.96 -8.36
C GLN A 682 26.50 -7.43 -7.00
N THR A 683 27.13 -8.47 -6.42
CA THR A 683 26.75 -8.97 -5.10
C THR A 683 27.08 -7.93 -4.02
N LEU A 684 28.23 -7.27 -4.10
CA LEU A 684 28.60 -6.17 -3.20
C LEU A 684 27.60 -5.01 -3.30
N ALA A 685 27.35 -4.52 -4.53
CA ALA A 685 26.41 -3.43 -4.74
C ALA A 685 25.00 -3.75 -4.25
N TYR A 686 24.58 -5.02 -4.38
CA TYR A 686 23.29 -5.46 -3.87
C TYR A 686 23.27 -5.48 -2.33
N ILE A 687 24.32 -5.93 -1.66
CA ILE A 687 24.47 -5.88 -0.19
C ILE A 687 24.48 -4.43 0.27
N ASP A 688 25.14 -3.53 -0.45
CA ASP A 688 25.25 -2.11 -0.10
C ASP A 688 23.88 -1.40 -0.03
N ILE A 689 22.87 -1.87 -0.77
CA ILE A 689 21.48 -1.40 -0.64
C ILE A 689 20.93 -1.73 0.78
N PHE A 690 21.23 -2.94 1.28
CA PHE A 690 20.73 -3.42 2.58
C PHE A 690 21.58 -2.95 3.77
N THR A 691 22.73 -2.33 3.53
CA THR A 691 23.60 -1.73 4.57
C THR A 691 23.55 -0.20 4.57
N ASN A 692 22.62 0.39 3.82
CA ASN A 692 22.45 1.84 3.69
C ASN A 692 23.65 2.57 3.01
N ASP A 693 24.48 1.86 2.25
CA ASP A 693 25.62 2.41 1.53
C ASP A 693 25.26 2.71 0.07
N PHE A 694 24.14 3.42 -0.15
CA PHE A 694 23.54 3.64 -1.47
C PHE A 694 24.47 4.31 -2.48
N GLU A 695 25.29 5.26 -2.06
CA GLU A 695 26.20 5.95 -2.97
C GLU A 695 27.30 4.99 -3.47
N GLU A 696 27.87 4.14 -2.59
CA GLU A 696 28.82 3.11 -3.01
C GLU A 696 28.16 2.11 -3.96
N SER A 697 26.96 1.66 -3.63
CA SER A 697 26.14 0.80 -4.49
C SER A 697 25.93 1.40 -5.87
N TYR A 698 25.51 2.68 -5.94
CA TYR A 698 25.26 3.39 -7.19
C TYR A 698 26.51 3.51 -8.05
N GLN A 699 27.64 3.85 -7.47
CA GLN A 699 28.93 3.93 -8.18
C GLN A 699 29.36 2.56 -8.72
N ILE A 700 29.19 1.49 -7.94
CA ILE A 700 29.52 0.13 -8.39
C ILE A 700 28.60 -0.30 -9.53
N TYR A 701 27.30 -0.03 -9.46
CA TYR A 701 26.38 -0.34 -10.57
C TYR A 701 26.70 0.44 -11.82
N ASN A 702 27.02 1.73 -11.75
CA ASN A 702 27.48 2.52 -12.91
C ASN A 702 28.73 1.88 -13.54
N ARG A 703 29.69 1.48 -12.72
CA ARG A 703 30.87 0.77 -13.20
C ARG A 703 30.53 -0.55 -13.90
N ILE A 704 29.57 -1.33 -13.36
CA ILE A 704 29.11 -2.59 -13.95
C ILE A 704 28.48 -2.33 -15.32
N ILE A 705 27.66 -1.30 -15.46
CA ILE A 705 27.00 -0.91 -16.70
C ILE A 705 28.03 -0.38 -17.71
N ASP A 706 28.94 0.49 -17.29
CA ASP A 706 29.84 1.20 -18.19
C ASP A 706 31.06 0.37 -18.61
N GLU A 707 31.71 -0.33 -17.67
CA GLU A 707 32.91 -1.09 -17.95
C GLU A 707 32.61 -2.52 -18.39
N PHE A 708 31.70 -3.22 -17.69
CA PHE A 708 31.40 -4.62 -18.00
C PHE A 708 30.26 -4.79 -19.00
N LYS A 709 29.57 -3.69 -19.39
CA LYS A 709 28.47 -3.68 -20.36
C LYS A 709 27.29 -4.61 -19.96
N ILE A 710 27.09 -4.78 -18.65
CA ILE A 710 25.97 -5.56 -18.11
C ILE A 710 24.80 -4.60 -17.90
N ASN A 711 23.77 -4.74 -18.73
CA ASN A 711 22.61 -3.86 -18.80
C ASN A 711 21.29 -4.64 -18.87
N ASP A 712 21.23 -5.81 -18.22
CA ASP A 712 19.97 -6.54 -18.05
C ASP A 712 18.99 -5.74 -17.14
N ALA A 713 17.70 -6.05 -17.28
CA ALA A 713 16.65 -5.30 -16.59
C ALA A 713 16.82 -5.26 -15.07
N GLY A 714 17.25 -6.37 -14.46
CA GLY A 714 17.47 -6.46 -13.01
C GLY A 714 18.64 -5.59 -12.56
N THR A 715 19.77 -5.61 -13.27
CA THR A 715 20.93 -4.76 -12.98
C THR A 715 20.58 -3.29 -13.08
N LEU A 716 19.86 -2.88 -14.14
CA LEU A 716 19.41 -1.51 -14.34
C LEU A 716 18.42 -1.07 -13.24
N PHE A 717 17.52 -1.95 -12.84
CA PHE A 717 16.58 -1.70 -11.76
C PHE A 717 17.30 -1.48 -10.42
N LEU A 718 18.22 -2.38 -10.05
CA LEU A 718 18.97 -2.24 -8.78
C LEU A 718 19.88 -1.00 -8.77
N ALA A 719 20.46 -0.64 -9.94
CA ALA A 719 21.17 0.62 -10.10
C ALA A 719 20.25 1.83 -9.84
N ALA A 720 19.00 1.76 -10.31
CA ALA A 720 18.01 2.81 -10.05
C ALA A 720 17.60 2.85 -8.57
N VAL A 721 17.43 1.70 -7.90
CA VAL A 721 17.19 1.63 -6.45
C VAL A 721 18.34 2.33 -5.70
N ALA A 722 19.58 2.03 -6.02
CA ALA A 722 20.71 2.70 -5.41
C ALA A 722 20.72 4.21 -5.70
N ALA A 723 20.34 4.62 -6.93
CA ALA A 723 20.23 6.03 -7.32
C ALA A 723 19.12 6.77 -6.55
N ILE A 724 17.98 6.13 -6.26
CA ILE A 724 16.93 6.70 -5.39
C ILE A 724 17.48 6.89 -3.99
N GLY A 725 18.09 5.86 -3.40
CA GLY A 725 18.65 5.93 -2.05
C GLY A 725 19.76 6.98 -1.89
N SER A 726 20.56 7.22 -2.94
CA SER A 726 21.61 8.26 -2.98
C SER A 726 21.14 9.62 -3.48
N ASN A 727 19.82 9.82 -3.61
CA ASN A 727 19.18 11.08 -4.03
C ASN A 727 19.57 11.56 -5.43
N HIS A 728 19.63 10.63 -6.39
CA HIS A 728 19.84 10.89 -7.83
C HIS A 728 18.59 10.55 -8.67
N PRO A 729 17.43 11.21 -8.46
CA PRO A 729 16.14 10.79 -9.03
C PRO A 729 16.11 10.84 -10.57
N GLN A 730 16.85 11.79 -11.22
CA GLN A 730 16.91 11.88 -12.69
C GLN A 730 17.63 10.67 -13.28
N ASN A 731 18.72 10.24 -12.64
CA ASN A 731 19.48 9.05 -13.07
C ASN A 731 18.67 7.78 -12.82
N ALA A 732 17.96 7.72 -11.68
CA ALA A 732 17.04 6.63 -11.39
C ALA A 732 15.97 6.51 -12.49
N THR A 733 15.33 7.61 -12.88
CA THR A 733 14.33 7.61 -13.96
C THR A 733 14.91 7.08 -15.27
N ALA A 734 16.12 7.54 -15.68
CA ALA A 734 16.77 7.07 -16.89
C ALA A 734 17.09 5.56 -16.85
N LEU A 735 17.62 5.07 -15.74
CA LEU A 735 17.91 3.65 -15.53
C LEU A 735 16.65 2.78 -15.56
N LEU A 736 15.57 3.25 -14.96
CA LEU A 736 14.28 2.54 -14.96
C LEU A 736 13.63 2.52 -16.35
N GLU A 737 13.77 3.59 -17.13
CA GLU A 737 13.32 3.61 -18.53
C GLU A 737 14.08 2.59 -19.37
N LEU A 738 15.39 2.46 -19.17
CA LEU A 738 16.19 1.43 -19.82
C LEU A 738 15.81 0.01 -19.35
N SER A 739 15.59 -0.16 -18.03
CA SER A 739 15.13 -1.45 -17.47
C SER A 739 13.81 -1.90 -18.12
N LYS A 740 12.85 -1.00 -18.20
CA LYS A 740 11.54 -1.24 -18.83
C LYS A 740 11.65 -1.56 -20.34
N LEU A 741 12.58 -0.94 -21.05
CA LEU A 741 12.84 -1.26 -22.46
C LEU A 741 13.44 -2.66 -22.62
N THR A 742 14.29 -3.08 -21.67
CA THR A 742 14.91 -4.41 -21.66
C THR A 742 13.92 -5.51 -21.27
N ASP A 743 13.07 -5.25 -20.25
CA ASP A 743 11.97 -6.13 -19.88
C ASP A 743 10.66 -5.35 -19.69
N PRO A 744 9.74 -5.39 -20.67
CA PRO A 744 8.46 -4.70 -20.58
C PRO A 744 7.55 -5.15 -19.42
N ASN A 745 7.79 -6.33 -18.84
CA ASN A 745 7.00 -6.89 -17.74
C ASN A 745 7.61 -6.61 -16.36
N ALA A 746 8.69 -5.82 -16.29
CA ALA A 746 9.34 -5.46 -15.02
C ALA A 746 8.43 -4.57 -14.14
N MET A 747 7.57 -5.17 -13.32
CA MET A 747 6.57 -4.46 -12.50
C MET A 747 7.24 -3.53 -11.47
N GLU A 748 8.33 -3.95 -10.84
CA GLU A 748 9.11 -3.10 -9.91
C GLU A 748 9.56 -1.80 -10.59
N SER A 749 10.10 -1.89 -11.81
CA SER A 749 10.52 -0.69 -12.56
C SER A 749 9.35 0.22 -12.90
N ARG A 750 8.16 -0.35 -13.15
CA ARG A 750 6.96 0.44 -13.44
C ARG A 750 6.43 1.16 -12.22
N VAL A 751 6.41 0.51 -11.04
CA VAL A 751 6.02 1.19 -9.79
C VAL A 751 6.96 2.35 -9.50
N ALA A 752 8.27 2.09 -9.52
CA ALA A 752 9.27 3.13 -9.25
C ALA A 752 9.16 4.31 -10.24
N LEU A 753 8.98 4.03 -11.55
CA LEU A 753 8.74 5.08 -12.55
C LEU A 753 7.46 5.84 -12.31
N GLY A 754 6.38 5.14 -11.94
CA GLY A 754 5.11 5.78 -11.62
C GLY A 754 5.25 6.78 -10.48
N HIS A 755 5.93 6.39 -9.39
CA HIS A 755 6.19 7.29 -8.27
C HIS A 755 7.08 8.47 -8.68
N LEU A 756 8.20 8.24 -9.37
CA LEU A 756 9.10 9.31 -9.81
C LEU A 756 8.42 10.28 -10.79
N TYR A 757 7.58 9.79 -11.71
CA TYR A 757 6.81 10.66 -12.59
C TYR A 757 5.77 11.48 -11.85
N GLN A 758 5.07 10.90 -10.87
CA GLN A 758 4.13 11.63 -10.03
C GLN A 758 4.87 12.67 -9.19
N GLU A 759 6.04 12.35 -8.65
CA GLU A 759 6.87 13.28 -7.87
C GLU A 759 7.27 14.54 -8.66
N ILE A 760 7.44 14.44 -9.98
CA ILE A 760 7.76 15.58 -10.86
C ILE A 760 6.53 16.15 -11.59
N ASP A 761 5.34 15.94 -11.08
CA ASP A 761 4.04 16.43 -11.60
C ASP A 761 3.65 15.89 -13.00
N ASN A 762 4.29 14.79 -13.47
CA ASN A 762 3.92 14.14 -14.72
C ASN A 762 2.90 13.03 -14.49
N ILE A 763 1.68 13.43 -14.14
CA ILE A 763 0.59 12.50 -13.76
C ILE A 763 0.19 11.58 -14.92
N GLU A 764 0.22 12.06 -16.15
CA GLU A 764 -0.09 11.23 -17.32
C GLU A 764 0.90 10.07 -17.47
N ALA A 765 2.20 10.36 -17.40
CA ALA A 765 3.22 9.30 -17.47
C ALA A 765 3.13 8.35 -16.27
N ALA A 766 2.87 8.86 -15.06
CA ALA A 766 2.66 8.05 -13.86
C ALA A 766 1.51 7.05 -14.03
N THR A 767 0.34 7.53 -14.45
CA THR A 767 -0.85 6.68 -14.65
C THR A 767 -0.66 5.63 -15.74
N ILE A 768 0.14 5.91 -16.78
CA ILE A 768 0.51 4.91 -17.78
C ILE A 768 1.33 3.78 -17.12
N GLN A 769 2.29 4.11 -16.28
CA GLN A 769 3.11 3.08 -15.62
C GLN A 769 2.27 2.24 -14.65
N TYR A 770 1.48 2.86 -13.76
CA TYR A 770 0.59 2.14 -12.85
C TYR A 770 -0.42 1.25 -13.57
N GLY A 771 -1.05 1.74 -14.65
CA GLY A 771 -2.05 0.98 -15.41
C GLY A 771 -1.51 -0.23 -16.17
N LEU A 772 -0.18 -0.38 -16.27
CA LEU A 772 0.46 -1.54 -16.87
C LEU A 772 0.84 -2.62 -15.84
N ILE A 773 0.62 -2.38 -14.56
CA ILE A 773 0.80 -3.37 -13.49
C ILE A 773 -0.45 -4.23 -13.44
N LYS A 774 -0.35 -5.46 -13.95
CA LYS A 774 -1.51 -6.35 -14.12
C LYS A 774 -1.77 -7.29 -12.94
N ASP A 775 -0.77 -7.53 -12.09
CA ASP A 775 -0.95 -8.37 -10.91
C ASP A 775 -1.64 -7.57 -9.80
N PRO A 776 -2.90 -7.91 -9.43
CA PRO A 776 -3.64 -7.19 -8.39
C PRO A 776 -3.05 -7.36 -6.98
N ASN A 777 -2.15 -8.32 -6.80
CA ASN A 777 -1.49 -8.59 -5.52
C ASN A 777 -0.03 -8.11 -5.51
N PHE A 778 0.41 -7.42 -6.56
CA PHE A 778 1.78 -6.94 -6.64
C PHE A 778 2.05 -5.87 -5.59
N LYS A 779 3.10 -6.08 -4.83
CA LYS A 779 3.64 -5.09 -3.88
C LYS A 779 5.12 -4.94 -4.15
N SER A 780 5.58 -3.72 -4.38
CA SER A 780 7.01 -3.47 -4.55
C SER A 780 7.80 -3.96 -3.34
N LYS A 781 8.96 -4.57 -3.59
CA LYS A 781 9.87 -5.02 -2.53
C LYS A 781 10.85 -3.93 -2.11
N PHE A 782 11.05 -2.91 -2.93
CA PHE A 782 12.12 -1.92 -2.78
C PHE A 782 11.60 -0.50 -2.57
N VAL A 783 10.63 -0.08 -3.36
CA VAL A 783 10.17 1.30 -3.39
C VAL A 783 8.83 1.48 -2.70
N ASP A 784 8.68 2.63 -2.10
CA ASP A 784 7.46 3.16 -1.53
C ASP A 784 7.43 4.67 -1.78
N PHE A 785 6.46 5.37 -1.24
CA PHE A 785 6.42 6.82 -1.27
C PHE A 785 5.91 7.37 0.07
N MET A 786 6.22 8.61 0.33
CA MET A 786 5.65 9.40 1.41
C MET A 786 5.06 10.69 0.86
N ILE A 787 4.23 11.35 1.62
CA ILE A 787 3.76 12.69 1.27
C ILE A 787 4.91 13.70 1.46
N ASP A 788 5.13 14.57 0.48
CA ASP A 788 6.21 15.56 0.49
C ASP A 788 5.76 16.87 1.15
N TYR A 789 5.92 16.95 2.46
CA TYR A 789 5.58 18.15 3.25
C TYR A 789 6.37 19.40 2.87
N GLU A 790 7.58 19.26 2.34
CA GLU A 790 8.37 20.42 1.91
C GLU A 790 7.74 21.10 0.70
N LYS A 791 7.03 20.35 -0.14
CA LYS A 791 6.24 20.90 -1.26
C LYS A 791 4.94 21.55 -0.76
N LEU A 792 4.33 21.04 0.30
CA LEU A 792 3.09 21.59 0.87
C LEU A 792 3.32 22.91 1.62
N LYS A 793 4.49 23.15 2.19
CA LYS A 793 4.85 24.40 2.87
C LYS A 793 5.11 25.57 1.93
N LYS A 794 5.18 25.35 0.64
CA LYS A 794 5.39 26.39 -0.38
C LYS A 794 4.07 26.89 -0.96
#